data_37802fc31c02c393198b7a27459f650a
#
_entry.id   37802fc31c02c393198b7a27459f650a
#
_cell.length_a   1.000
_cell.length_b   1.000
_cell.length_c   1.000
_cell.angle_alpha   90.00
_cell.angle_beta   90.00
_cell.angle_gamma   90.00
#
_symmetry.space_group_name_H-M   'P 1'
#
loop_
_entity.id
_entity.type
_entity.pdbx_description
1 polymer ?
#
loop_
_entity_poly.entity_id
_entity_poly.type
_entity_poly.pdbx_seq_one_letter_code
_entity_poly.pdbx_strand_id
1 'polypeptide(L)'
;MAPTPLLELRGIIRRFKAGDTEVRALDEVSLTIWPGEFVAIMGQSGSGKSTLMNVIGCLDRPDAGDYHILGRPVAGLSPDALASLRRQTFGFVFQRYNLLPGASAAENVEMPALYAGLSAPARAERAQALLARLGMADRRSHRPSQLSGGQQQRVAIARALVNDPPVILADEPTGALDSKSSAEVMALLRQLHAEGRTIILITHDPQVAAHAQRIVRITDGRIIEDGRARPDAAALPTGTHPADGAGVMPDVSEAVKVALRSLRTNLLRTALTLLGIVIGVASVVVMLAVGEGGKQSVLNQISAMGTNLLVIRPGAPGLRGSGDIVTLTPQDAEAIAALPDVTLVVPERGGRLTARVGAVDYLTTAQGMGPDLPALRDWPVVRGNFFTRRDVRSYAPVAVLGQTVARLLFPAGEDPVGRFVLIKNVPFEIIGVMSEKGASNWGTDQDDVIFVPLTTAQVRLFGRTHVNAITVKVGDVNRIDAVQEAIRQLLLERHRTEDFSIRNMASILATVTSAQTTLTLLLGSVAAISLVVGGIGVMNIMLVSVTERTREIGIRMATGARRRDILLQFNTEAAVVCTVGGVIGLTLGYLIGFGLRLGGVDILFTAPPAVLAFLSAVGTGLLFGYLPARKAARLDPVVALASE
;
A
#
# COMPACT_ATOMS: atom_id res chain seq x y z
N MET A 1 3.72 -57.28 -25.18
CA MET A 1 3.54 -56.66 -23.86
C MET A 1 2.09 -56.85 -23.46
N ALA A 2 1.79 -57.29 -22.23
CA ALA A 2 0.43 -57.31 -21.75
C ALA A 2 -0.15 -55.88 -21.77
N PRO A 3 -1.42 -55.67 -22.20
CA PRO A 3 -1.98 -54.35 -22.24
C PRO A 3 -2.04 -53.74 -20.83
N THR A 4 -1.57 -52.47 -20.71
CA THR A 4 -1.56 -51.77 -19.43
C THR A 4 -2.97 -51.19 -19.17
N PRO A 5 -3.60 -51.46 -18.03
CA PRO A 5 -4.91 -50.88 -17.74
C PRO A 5 -4.82 -49.36 -17.66
N LEU A 6 -5.89 -48.68 -18.06
CA LEU A 6 -5.97 -47.24 -17.99
C LEU A 6 -6.08 -46.79 -16.53
N LEU A 7 -6.95 -47.42 -15.78
CA LEU A 7 -7.18 -47.20 -14.34
C LEU A 7 -7.21 -48.55 -13.63
N GLU A 8 -6.50 -48.65 -12.52
CA GLU A 8 -6.45 -49.85 -11.71
C GLU A 8 -6.57 -49.49 -10.23
N LEU A 9 -7.69 -49.90 -9.62
CA LEU A 9 -7.96 -49.76 -8.17
C LEU A 9 -7.87 -51.15 -7.54
N ARG A 10 -7.13 -51.27 -6.44
CA ARG A 10 -6.97 -52.54 -5.69
C ARG A 10 -7.26 -52.34 -4.22
N GLY A 11 -8.33 -52.93 -3.69
CA GLY A 11 -8.67 -52.92 -2.27
C GLY A 11 -8.87 -51.49 -1.71
N ILE A 12 -9.49 -50.59 -2.46
CA ILE A 12 -9.69 -49.20 -2.08
C ILE A 12 -10.69 -49.11 -0.92
N ILE A 13 -10.26 -48.45 0.16
CA ILE A 13 -11.06 -48.13 1.35
C ILE A 13 -11.15 -46.61 1.47
N ARG A 14 -12.36 -46.12 1.70
CA ARG A 14 -12.60 -44.71 2.04
C ARG A 14 -13.61 -44.59 3.18
N ARG A 15 -13.23 -43.85 4.24
CA ARG A 15 -14.01 -43.69 5.46
C ARG A 15 -14.34 -42.21 5.68
N PHE A 16 -15.52 -41.96 6.20
CA PHE A 16 -15.93 -40.63 6.64
C PHE A 16 -16.36 -40.68 8.11
N LYS A 17 -16.05 -39.65 8.86
CA LYS A 17 -16.54 -39.48 10.24
C LYS A 17 -17.88 -38.79 10.21
N ALA A 18 -18.91 -39.44 10.75
CA ALA A 18 -20.27 -38.91 10.94
C ALA A 18 -20.53 -38.82 12.46
N GLY A 19 -20.16 -37.72 13.09
CA GLY A 19 -20.14 -37.61 14.56
C GLY A 19 -19.13 -38.58 15.18
N ASP A 20 -19.61 -39.44 16.08
CA ASP A 20 -18.81 -40.49 16.76
C ASP A 20 -18.74 -41.80 15.98
N THR A 21 -19.44 -41.90 14.86
CA THR A 21 -19.46 -43.14 14.05
C THR A 21 -18.59 -42.96 12.80
N GLU A 22 -17.90 -44.04 12.42
CA GLU A 22 -17.12 -44.15 11.20
C GLU A 22 -17.94 -44.90 10.12
N VAL A 23 -18.21 -44.24 9.01
CA VAL A 23 -18.93 -44.82 7.87
C VAL A 23 -17.92 -45.18 6.79
N ARG A 24 -17.88 -46.45 6.38
CA ARG A 24 -17.07 -46.91 5.24
C ARG A 24 -17.85 -46.68 3.96
N ALA A 25 -17.54 -45.59 3.26
CA ALA A 25 -18.19 -45.28 1.98
C ALA A 25 -17.65 -46.11 0.83
N LEU A 26 -16.39 -46.59 0.92
CA LEU A 26 -15.82 -47.62 0.07
C LEU A 26 -15.17 -48.68 0.95
N ASP A 27 -15.42 -49.96 0.68
CA ASP A 27 -14.92 -51.08 1.47
C ASP A 27 -14.32 -52.14 0.52
N GLU A 28 -12.99 -52.16 0.43
CA GLU A 28 -12.18 -53.08 -0.40
C GLU A 28 -12.55 -53.09 -1.90
N VAL A 29 -12.86 -51.93 -2.46
CA VAL A 29 -13.24 -51.81 -3.88
C VAL A 29 -12.04 -52.08 -4.77
N SER A 30 -12.16 -53.07 -5.67
CA SER A 30 -11.21 -53.37 -6.74
C SER A 30 -11.89 -53.26 -8.09
N LEU A 31 -11.32 -52.43 -8.99
CA LEU A 31 -11.88 -52.15 -10.31
C LEU A 31 -10.74 -51.87 -11.29
N THR A 32 -10.79 -52.51 -12.46
CA THR A 32 -9.84 -52.26 -13.56
C THR A 32 -10.62 -51.75 -14.76
N ILE A 33 -10.19 -50.62 -15.31
CA ILE A 33 -10.81 -50.00 -16.53
C ILE A 33 -9.74 -49.93 -17.63
N TRP A 34 -10.12 -50.36 -18.80
CA TRP A 34 -9.23 -50.41 -19.98
C TRP A 34 -9.47 -49.19 -20.88
N PRO A 35 -8.49 -48.83 -21.71
CA PRO A 35 -8.65 -47.78 -22.70
C PRO A 35 -9.83 -48.10 -23.67
N GLY A 36 -10.66 -47.08 -23.94
CA GLY A 36 -11.78 -47.22 -24.86
C GLY A 36 -13.02 -47.98 -24.31
N GLU A 37 -13.06 -48.29 -23.00
CA GLU A 37 -14.27 -48.86 -22.39
C GLU A 37 -15.37 -47.81 -22.16
N PHE A 38 -16.64 -48.21 -22.33
CA PHE A 38 -17.80 -47.49 -21.82
C PHE A 38 -18.38 -48.27 -20.64
N VAL A 39 -18.09 -47.80 -19.43
CA VAL A 39 -18.48 -48.46 -18.16
C VAL A 39 -19.54 -47.63 -17.46
N ALA A 40 -20.63 -48.26 -17.04
CA ALA A 40 -21.62 -47.68 -16.15
C ALA A 40 -21.45 -48.22 -14.72
N ILE A 41 -21.32 -47.34 -13.73
CA ILE A 41 -21.31 -47.67 -12.31
C ILE A 41 -22.71 -47.41 -11.76
N MET A 42 -23.42 -48.47 -11.39
CA MET A 42 -24.80 -48.41 -10.90
C MET A 42 -24.87 -48.72 -9.40
N GLY A 43 -25.89 -48.17 -8.74
CA GLY A 43 -26.25 -48.47 -7.36
C GLY A 43 -27.28 -47.51 -6.79
N GLN A 44 -27.86 -47.81 -5.65
CA GLN A 44 -28.82 -46.93 -4.97
C GLN A 44 -28.15 -45.64 -4.44
N SER A 45 -28.98 -44.66 -4.06
CA SER A 45 -28.45 -43.47 -3.36
C SER A 45 -27.73 -43.88 -2.06
N GLY A 46 -26.55 -43.30 -1.80
CA GLY A 46 -25.75 -43.66 -0.62
C GLY A 46 -24.86 -44.90 -0.77
N SER A 47 -24.91 -45.62 -1.90
CA SER A 47 -24.11 -46.85 -2.10
C SER A 47 -22.61 -46.66 -2.30
N GLY A 48 -22.10 -45.40 -2.31
CA GLY A 48 -20.68 -45.10 -2.49
C GLY A 48 -20.27 -44.68 -3.91
N LYS A 49 -21.20 -44.56 -4.88
CA LYS A 49 -20.90 -44.21 -6.28
C LYS A 49 -20.13 -42.89 -6.44
N SER A 50 -20.65 -41.83 -5.87
CA SER A 50 -20.00 -40.48 -5.97
C SER A 50 -18.64 -40.46 -5.24
N THR A 51 -18.49 -41.21 -4.15
CA THR A 51 -17.21 -41.40 -3.48
C THR A 51 -16.22 -42.15 -4.38
N LEU A 52 -16.65 -43.21 -5.05
CA LEU A 52 -15.82 -43.94 -6.00
C LEU A 52 -15.40 -43.05 -7.17
N MET A 53 -16.30 -42.24 -7.72
CA MET A 53 -15.98 -41.27 -8.76
C MET A 53 -14.94 -40.24 -8.28
N ASN A 54 -15.10 -39.71 -7.07
CA ASN A 54 -14.18 -38.75 -6.53
C ASN A 54 -12.75 -39.33 -6.35
N VAL A 55 -12.66 -40.60 -5.96
CA VAL A 55 -11.38 -41.33 -5.88
C VAL A 55 -10.81 -41.55 -7.28
N ILE A 56 -11.62 -42.11 -8.22
CA ILE A 56 -11.22 -42.33 -9.61
C ILE A 56 -10.69 -41.02 -10.23
N GLY A 57 -11.44 -39.93 -10.07
CA GLY A 57 -11.10 -38.62 -10.61
C GLY A 57 -10.01 -37.87 -9.83
N CYS A 58 -9.37 -38.49 -8.85
CA CYS A 58 -8.36 -37.85 -8.01
C CYS A 58 -8.84 -36.56 -7.31
N LEU A 59 -10.14 -36.42 -7.07
CA LEU A 59 -10.73 -35.35 -6.25
C LEU A 59 -10.58 -35.65 -4.77
N ASP A 60 -10.68 -36.93 -4.40
CA ASP A 60 -10.50 -37.46 -3.05
C ASP A 60 -9.39 -38.52 -3.04
N ARG A 61 -8.88 -38.82 -1.85
CA ARG A 61 -7.83 -39.82 -1.65
C ARG A 61 -8.39 -41.02 -0.91
N PRO A 62 -8.04 -42.25 -1.31
CA PRO A 62 -8.37 -43.42 -0.51
C PRO A 62 -7.58 -43.39 0.81
N ASP A 63 -8.18 -43.98 1.86
CA ASP A 63 -7.51 -44.16 3.15
C ASP A 63 -6.59 -45.39 3.13
N ALA A 64 -6.93 -46.40 2.31
CA ALA A 64 -6.11 -47.60 2.06
C ALA A 64 -6.39 -48.17 0.67
N GLY A 65 -5.49 -49.06 0.24
CA GLY A 65 -5.51 -49.67 -1.08
C GLY A 65 -4.59 -48.94 -2.08
N ASP A 66 -4.42 -49.55 -3.25
CA ASP A 66 -3.55 -49.04 -4.31
C ASP A 66 -4.37 -48.53 -5.51
N TYR A 67 -4.01 -47.34 -5.97
CA TYR A 67 -4.60 -46.75 -7.19
C TYR A 67 -3.51 -46.37 -8.18
N HIS A 68 -3.65 -46.90 -9.42
CA HIS A 68 -2.72 -46.64 -10.52
C HIS A 68 -3.47 -46.08 -11.74
N ILE A 69 -2.85 -45.10 -12.39
CA ILE A 69 -3.30 -44.52 -13.66
C ILE A 69 -2.21 -44.74 -14.69
N LEU A 70 -2.51 -45.48 -15.76
CA LEU A 70 -1.52 -45.88 -16.77
C LEU A 70 -0.27 -46.53 -16.15
N GLY A 71 -0.47 -47.36 -15.11
CA GLY A 71 0.61 -48.03 -14.38
C GLY A 71 1.39 -47.14 -13.38
N ARG A 72 1.08 -45.84 -13.30
CA ARG A 72 1.73 -44.94 -12.33
C ARG A 72 0.92 -44.86 -11.05
N PRO A 73 1.56 -45.03 -9.85
CA PRO A 73 0.85 -44.94 -8.58
C PRO A 73 0.39 -43.51 -8.31
N VAL A 74 -0.84 -43.37 -7.83
CA VAL A 74 -1.44 -42.08 -7.43
C VAL A 74 -1.15 -41.77 -5.96
N ALA A 75 -0.87 -42.82 -5.16
CA ALA A 75 -0.53 -42.67 -3.75
C ALA A 75 0.74 -41.83 -3.59
N GLY A 76 0.74 -40.94 -2.60
CA GLY A 76 1.90 -40.07 -2.31
C GLY A 76 2.05 -38.81 -3.19
N LEU A 77 1.25 -38.65 -4.26
CA LEU A 77 1.31 -37.44 -5.09
C LEU A 77 0.90 -36.21 -4.28
N SER A 78 1.59 -35.08 -4.53
CA SER A 78 1.21 -33.79 -3.94
C SER A 78 -0.16 -33.32 -4.46
N PRO A 79 -0.88 -32.44 -3.74
CA PRO A 79 -2.14 -31.88 -4.24
C PRO A 79 -2.03 -31.21 -5.62
N ASP A 80 -0.90 -30.56 -5.90
CA ASP A 80 -0.64 -29.91 -7.18
C ASP A 80 -0.34 -30.94 -8.30
N ALA A 81 0.32 -32.06 -7.96
CA ALA A 81 0.49 -33.17 -8.89
C ALA A 81 -0.83 -33.84 -9.24
N LEU A 82 -1.71 -34.05 -8.25
CA LEU A 82 -3.08 -34.56 -8.48
C LEU A 82 -3.91 -33.59 -9.35
N ALA A 83 -3.78 -32.27 -9.14
CA ALA A 83 -4.45 -31.28 -9.97
C ALA A 83 -3.97 -31.34 -11.44
N SER A 84 -2.65 -31.52 -11.64
CA SER A 84 -2.09 -31.72 -12.98
C SER A 84 -2.58 -33.01 -13.64
N LEU A 85 -2.63 -34.10 -12.88
CA LEU A 85 -3.11 -35.40 -13.36
C LEU A 85 -4.59 -35.33 -13.73
N ARG A 86 -5.43 -34.70 -12.89
CA ARG A 86 -6.87 -34.45 -13.21
C ARG A 86 -7.03 -33.73 -14.53
N ARG A 87 -6.32 -32.63 -14.71
CA ARG A 87 -6.39 -31.79 -15.90
C ARG A 87 -6.00 -32.50 -17.19
N GLN A 88 -5.04 -33.44 -17.11
CA GLN A 88 -4.50 -34.17 -18.26
C GLN A 88 -5.31 -35.43 -18.58
N THR A 89 -5.89 -36.07 -17.56
CA THR A 89 -6.49 -37.41 -17.72
C THR A 89 -8.00 -37.36 -17.74
N PHE A 90 -8.64 -36.46 -17.00
CA PHE A 90 -10.07 -36.49 -16.76
C PHE A 90 -10.84 -35.28 -17.29
N GLY A 91 -11.96 -35.53 -17.96
CA GLY A 91 -13.01 -34.55 -18.22
C GLY A 91 -14.22 -34.81 -17.33
N PHE A 92 -14.55 -33.86 -16.45
CA PHE A 92 -15.65 -34.00 -15.49
C PHE A 92 -16.94 -33.40 -16.02
N VAL A 93 -17.99 -34.22 -16.01
CA VAL A 93 -19.38 -33.84 -16.29
C VAL A 93 -20.20 -34.09 -15.01
N PHE A 94 -20.54 -33.05 -14.29
CA PHE A 94 -21.22 -33.12 -12.99
C PHE A 94 -22.73 -33.09 -13.13
N GLN A 95 -23.43 -33.67 -12.16
CA GLN A 95 -24.89 -33.76 -12.08
C GLN A 95 -25.58 -32.39 -12.13
N ARG A 96 -25.08 -31.39 -11.39
CA ARG A 96 -25.61 -30.01 -11.34
C ARG A 96 -24.88 -29.04 -12.27
N TYR A 97 -24.34 -29.52 -13.40
CA TYR A 97 -23.56 -28.77 -14.39
C TYR A 97 -22.30 -28.12 -13.83
N ASN A 98 -22.34 -27.57 -12.62
CA ASN A 98 -21.24 -26.87 -11.93
C ASN A 98 -20.52 -25.85 -12.84
N LEU A 99 -21.30 -24.99 -13.49
CA LEU A 99 -20.83 -23.88 -14.26
C LEU A 99 -20.63 -22.67 -13.34
N LEU A 100 -19.64 -21.82 -13.65
CA LEU A 100 -19.40 -20.57 -12.96
C LEU A 100 -20.50 -19.56 -13.31
N PRO A 101 -21.33 -19.10 -12.33
CA PRO A 101 -22.49 -18.24 -12.64
C PRO A 101 -22.12 -16.88 -13.24
N GLY A 102 -20.95 -16.35 -12.84
CA GLY A 102 -20.44 -15.05 -13.30
C GLY A 102 -19.74 -15.08 -14.64
N ALA A 103 -19.46 -16.27 -15.19
CA ALA A 103 -18.73 -16.47 -16.44
C ALA A 103 -19.68 -16.84 -17.59
N SER A 104 -19.33 -16.45 -18.81
CA SER A 104 -20.05 -16.87 -20.03
C SER A 104 -19.83 -18.36 -20.33
N ALA A 105 -20.57 -18.92 -21.27
CA ALA A 105 -20.39 -20.29 -21.75
C ALA A 105 -18.96 -20.50 -22.28
N ALA A 106 -18.43 -19.56 -23.06
CA ALA A 106 -17.05 -19.62 -23.55
C ALA A 106 -16.03 -19.60 -22.42
N GLU A 107 -16.14 -18.66 -21.46
CA GLU A 107 -15.24 -18.56 -20.30
C GLU A 107 -15.28 -19.82 -19.41
N ASN A 108 -16.46 -20.44 -19.25
CA ASN A 108 -16.58 -21.73 -18.55
C ASN A 108 -15.82 -22.86 -19.27
N VAL A 109 -15.88 -22.91 -20.60
CA VAL A 109 -15.17 -23.91 -21.40
C VAL A 109 -13.66 -23.64 -21.39
N GLU A 110 -13.23 -22.41 -21.47
CA GLU A 110 -11.81 -22.02 -21.48
C GLU A 110 -11.09 -22.30 -20.15
N MET A 111 -11.81 -22.38 -19.04
CA MET A 111 -11.24 -22.43 -17.70
C MET A 111 -10.22 -23.57 -17.48
N PRO A 112 -10.46 -24.85 -17.83
CA PRO A 112 -9.45 -25.90 -17.65
C PRO A 112 -8.22 -25.70 -18.54
N ALA A 113 -8.37 -25.10 -19.72
CA ALA A 113 -7.29 -24.78 -20.64
C ALA A 113 -6.41 -23.62 -20.12
N LEU A 114 -6.98 -22.70 -19.35
CA LEU A 114 -6.24 -21.67 -18.63
C LEU A 114 -5.23 -22.32 -17.67
N TYR A 115 -5.68 -23.28 -16.86
CA TYR A 115 -4.79 -23.99 -15.92
C TYR A 115 -3.81 -24.95 -16.63
N ALA A 116 -4.11 -25.34 -17.87
CA ALA A 116 -3.18 -26.07 -18.72
C ALA A 116 -2.06 -25.21 -19.31
N GLY A 117 -2.14 -23.87 -19.16
CA GLY A 117 -1.13 -22.95 -19.64
C GLY A 117 -1.26 -22.58 -21.11
N LEU A 118 -2.42 -22.81 -21.73
CA LEU A 118 -2.67 -22.38 -23.11
C LEU A 118 -2.79 -20.86 -23.18
N SER A 119 -2.28 -20.27 -24.25
CA SER A 119 -2.43 -18.82 -24.51
C SER A 119 -3.89 -18.43 -24.72
N ALA A 120 -4.25 -17.18 -24.43
CA ALA A 120 -5.62 -16.70 -24.55
C ALA A 120 -6.25 -16.93 -25.95
N PRO A 121 -5.55 -16.68 -27.07
CA PRO A 121 -6.08 -17.01 -28.40
C PRO A 121 -6.35 -18.51 -28.59
N ALA A 122 -5.43 -19.37 -28.17
CA ALA A 122 -5.56 -20.82 -28.31
C ALA A 122 -6.73 -21.39 -27.45
N ARG A 123 -6.95 -20.83 -26.24
CA ARG A 123 -8.09 -21.21 -25.40
C ARG A 123 -9.42 -20.82 -26.05
N ALA A 124 -9.50 -19.58 -26.53
CA ALA A 124 -10.70 -19.05 -27.16
C ALA A 124 -11.06 -19.85 -28.43
N GLU A 125 -10.07 -20.18 -29.27
CA GLU A 125 -10.25 -20.98 -30.48
C GLU A 125 -10.79 -22.38 -30.14
N ARG A 126 -10.17 -23.09 -29.18
CA ARG A 126 -10.63 -24.43 -28.74
C ARG A 126 -12.03 -24.39 -28.15
N ALA A 127 -12.33 -23.42 -27.28
CA ALA A 127 -13.63 -23.27 -26.69
C ALA A 127 -14.70 -22.99 -27.75
N GLN A 128 -14.39 -22.12 -28.70
CA GLN A 128 -15.30 -21.80 -29.80
C GLN A 128 -15.58 -23.00 -30.71
N ALA A 129 -14.56 -23.77 -31.07
CA ALA A 129 -14.69 -24.97 -31.86
C ALA A 129 -15.56 -26.02 -31.14
N LEU A 130 -15.34 -26.26 -29.84
CA LEU A 130 -16.13 -27.19 -29.04
C LEU A 130 -17.58 -26.74 -28.87
N LEU A 131 -17.82 -25.47 -28.59
CA LEU A 131 -19.18 -24.93 -28.50
C LEU A 131 -19.91 -25.02 -29.84
N ALA A 132 -19.24 -24.75 -30.95
CA ALA A 132 -19.84 -24.92 -32.29
C ALA A 132 -20.19 -26.39 -32.57
N ARG A 133 -19.27 -27.31 -32.27
CA ARG A 133 -19.51 -28.76 -32.40
C ARG A 133 -20.71 -29.26 -31.60
N LEU A 134 -20.97 -28.63 -30.43
CA LEU A 134 -22.10 -28.99 -29.55
C LEU A 134 -23.37 -28.16 -29.79
N GLY A 135 -23.41 -27.42 -30.91
CA GLY A 135 -24.59 -26.61 -31.27
C GLY A 135 -24.83 -25.39 -30.37
N MET A 136 -23.74 -24.84 -29.80
CA MET A 136 -23.78 -23.72 -28.85
C MET A 136 -23.06 -22.48 -29.38
N ALA A 137 -22.77 -22.39 -30.69
CA ALA A 137 -22.03 -21.26 -31.29
C ALA A 137 -22.67 -19.90 -30.99
N ASP A 138 -24.01 -19.79 -31.11
CA ASP A 138 -24.76 -18.55 -30.89
C ASP A 138 -24.95 -18.21 -29.41
N ARG A 139 -24.59 -19.11 -28.50
CA ARG A 139 -24.78 -18.98 -27.05
C ARG A 139 -23.47 -18.77 -26.28
N ARG A 140 -22.35 -18.60 -26.98
CA ARG A 140 -21.00 -18.49 -26.38
C ARG A 140 -20.86 -17.37 -25.35
N SER A 141 -21.59 -16.27 -25.52
CA SER A 141 -21.55 -15.10 -24.62
C SER A 141 -22.62 -15.17 -23.51
N HIS A 142 -23.53 -16.15 -23.55
CA HIS A 142 -24.57 -16.28 -22.55
C HIS A 142 -24.02 -16.81 -21.23
N ARG A 143 -24.60 -16.33 -20.12
CA ARG A 143 -24.29 -16.83 -18.77
C ARG A 143 -25.16 -18.06 -18.46
N PRO A 144 -24.78 -18.91 -17.49
CA PRO A 144 -25.56 -20.09 -17.12
C PRO A 144 -27.04 -19.80 -16.83
N SER A 145 -27.38 -18.68 -16.20
CA SER A 145 -28.76 -18.26 -15.92
C SER A 145 -29.58 -17.94 -17.17
N GLN A 146 -28.96 -17.81 -18.34
CA GLN A 146 -29.59 -17.52 -19.62
C GLN A 146 -29.69 -18.77 -20.51
N LEU A 147 -29.27 -19.94 -20.00
CA LEU A 147 -29.21 -21.19 -20.72
C LEU A 147 -30.22 -22.22 -20.13
N SER A 148 -30.87 -23.02 -21.01
CA SER A 148 -31.67 -24.15 -20.54
C SER A 148 -30.79 -25.25 -19.90
N GLY A 149 -31.38 -26.17 -19.13
CA GLY A 149 -30.64 -27.27 -18.49
C GLY A 149 -29.81 -28.09 -19.50
N GLY A 150 -30.39 -28.46 -20.63
CA GLY A 150 -29.70 -29.18 -21.69
C GLY A 150 -28.56 -28.35 -22.32
N GLN A 151 -28.74 -27.03 -22.46
CA GLN A 151 -27.67 -26.13 -22.94
C GLN A 151 -26.53 -26.01 -21.91
N GLN A 152 -26.86 -25.90 -20.63
CA GLN A 152 -25.85 -25.89 -19.55
C GLN A 152 -25.04 -27.20 -19.54
N GLN A 153 -25.72 -28.35 -19.74
CA GLN A 153 -25.05 -29.65 -19.82
C GLN A 153 -24.09 -29.73 -21.01
N ARG A 154 -24.51 -29.24 -22.18
CA ARG A 154 -23.61 -29.19 -23.36
C ARG A 154 -22.39 -28.29 -23.11
N VAL A 155 -22.55 -27.16 -22.41
CA VAL A 155 -21.41 -26.32 -21.99
C VAL A 155 -20.52 -27.06 -20.99
N ALA A 156 -21.08 -27.82 -20.04
CA ALA A 156 -20.30 -28.63 -19.10
C ALA A 156 -19.51 -29.74 -19.81
N ILE A 157 -20.10 -30.38 -20.83
CA ILE A 157 -19.40 -31.36 -21.68
C ILE A 157 -18.30 -30.68 -22.50
N ALA A 158 -18.58 -29.53 -23.12
CA ALA A 158 -17.54 -28.76 -23.83
C ALA A 158 -16.37 -28.43 -22.92
N ARG A 159 -16.62 -28.00 -21.68
CA ARG A 159 -15.61 -27.76 -20.65
C ARG A 159 -14.79 -29.00 -20.33
N ALA A 160 -15.47 -30.16 -20.20
CA ALA A 160 -14.79 -31.43 -19.96
C ALA A 160 -13.84 -31.83 -21.09
N LEU A 161 -14.14 -31.45 -22.33
CA LEU A 161 -13.38 -31.81 -23.53
C LEU A 161 -12.25 -30.88 -23.90
N VAL A 162 -12.14 -29.67 -23.33
CA VAL A 162 -11.24 -28.62 -23.82
C VAL A 162 -9.76 -28.99 -23.78
N ASN A 163 -9.34 -29.82 -22.82
CA ASN A 163 -7.98 -30.33 -22.69
C ASN A 163 -7.76 -31.70 -23.38
N ASP A 164 -8.73 -32.16 -24.15
CA ASP A 164 -8.70 -33.45 -24.86
C ASP A 164 -8.39 -34.65 -23.95
N PRO A 165 -9.13 -34.86 -22.85
CA PRO A 165 -8.83 -35.92 -21.89
C PRO A 165 -9.18 -37.30 -22.45
N PRO A 166 -8.35 -38.35 -22.13
CA PRO A 166 -8.63 -39.73 -22.52
C PRO A 166 -9.84 -40.36 -21.77
N VAL A 167 -10.20 -39.81 -20.59
CA VAL A 167 -11.28 -40.33 -19.74
C VAL A 167 -12.30 -39.24 -19.49
N ILE A 168 -13.57 -39.56 -19.69
CA ILE A 168 -14.71 -38.74 -19.31
C ILE A 168 -15.43 -39.37 -18.12
N LEU A 169 -15.50 -38.64 -17.03
CA LEU A 169 -16.24 -39.00 -15.83
C LEU A 169 -17.57 -38.24 -15.83
N ALA A 170 -18.69 -38.96 -15.99
CA ALA A 170 -20.03 -38.39 -16.05
C ALA A 170 -20.87 -38.84 -14.84
N ASP A 171 -21.14 -37.92 -13.93
CA ASP A 171 -21.94 -38.15 -12.73
C ASP A 171 -23.39 -37.72 -12.98
N GLU A 172 -24.30 -38.73 -13.12
CA GLU A 172 -25.72 -38.55 -13.39
C GLU A 172 -26.01 -37.49 -14.48
N PRO A 173 -25.40 -37.60 -15.68
CA PRO A 173 -25.40 -36.51 -16.65
C PRO A 173 -26.76 -36.16 -17.23
N THR A 174 -27.78 -36.98 -16.95
CA THR A 174 -29.16 -36.83 -17.41
C THR A 174 -30.16 -36.54 -16.28
N GLY A 175 -29.72 -36.61 -15.01
CA GLY A 175 -30.63 -36.58 -13.85
C GLY A 175 -31.41 -35.27 -13.63
N ALA A 176 -31.00 -34.17 -14.26
CA ALA A 176 -31.68 -32.88 -14.19
C ALA A 176 -32.28 -32.43 -15.54
N LEU A 177 -32.44 -33.35 -16.51
CA LEU A 177 -32.85 -33.04 -17.88
C LEU A 177 -34.19 -33.67 -18.24
N ASP A 178 -34.87 -33.04 -19.18
CA ASP A 178 -36.02 -33.64 -19.84
C ASP A 178 -35.59 -34.82 -20.73
N SER A 179 -36.55 -35.69 -21.13
CA SER A 179 -36.27 -36.91 -21.89
C SER A 179 -35.56 -36.65 -23.23
N LYS A 180 -35.87 -35.54 -23.91
CA LYS A 180 -35.27 -35.18 -25.19
C LYS A 180 -33.81 -34.77 -24.99
N SER A 181 -33.54 -33.87 -24.06
CA SER A 181 -32.19 -33.42 -23.71
C SER A 181 -31.33 -34.58 -23.18
N SER A 182 -31.95 -35.52 -22.41
CA SER A 182 -31.28 -36.74 -21.93
C SER A 182 -30.83 -37.63 -23.08
N ALA A 183 -31.69 -37.86 -24.07
CA ALA A 183 -31.34 -38.65 -25.25
C ALA A 183 -30.21 -38.01 -26.07
N GLU A 184 -30.22 -36.68 -26.22
CA GLU A 184 -29.18 -35.92 -26.92
C GLU A 184 -27.83 -36.04 -26.21
N VAL A 185 -27.78 -35.91 -24.86
CA VAL A 185 -26.56 -36.07 -24.06
C VAL A 185 -26.02 -37.50 -24.17
N MET A 186 -26.89 -38.53 -24.09
CA MET A 186 -26.46 -39.92 -24.23
C MET A 186 -25.96 -40.23 -25.66
N ALA A 187 -26.57 -39.67 -26.69
CA ALA A 187 -26.06 -39.77 -28.07
C ALA A 187 -24.66 -39.15 -28.20
N LEU A 188 -24.43 -38.01 -27.58
CA LEU A 188 -23.12 -37.34 -27.56
C LEU A 188 -22.07 -38.21 -26.84
N LEU A 189 -22.37 -38.78 -25.66
CA LEU A 189 -21.43 -39.65 -24.93
C LEU A 189 -21.07 -40.89 -25.77
N ARG A 190 -22.06 -41.50 -26.48
CA ARG A 190 -21.80 -42.62 -27.42
C ARG A 190 -20.90 -42.20 -28.59
N GLN A 191 -21.09 -41.01 -29.13
CA GLN A 191 -20.24 -40.48 -30.18
C GLN A 191 -18.79 -40.32 -29.68
N LEU A 192 -18.58 -39.73 -28.48
CA LEU A 192 -17.27 -39.59 -27.87
C LEU A 192 -16.60 -40.94 -27.59
N HIS A 193 -17.36 -41.94 -27.19
CA HIS A 193 -16.87 -43.31 -27.07
C HIS A 193 -16.45 -43.90 -28.42
N ALA A 194 -17.24 -43.71 -29.47
CA ALA A 194 -16.89 -44.16 -30.84
C ALA A 194 -15.63 -43.49 -31.39
N GLU A 195 -15.30 -42.27 -30.87
CA GLU A 195 -14.03 -41.56 -31.15
C GLU A 195 -12.86 -42.14 -30.35
N GLY A 196 -13.04 -43.22 -29.57
CA GLY A 196 -12.01 -43.92 -28.82
C GLY A 196 -11.81 -43.44 -27.39
N ARG A 197 -12.67 -42.58 -26.84
CA ARG A 197 -12.57 -42.12 -25.44
C ARG A 197 -13.13 -43.15 -24.48
N THR A 198 -12.52 -43.25 -23.32
CA THR A 198 -13.04 -44.05 -22.20
C THR A 198 -14.12 -43.25 -21.49
N ILE A 199 -15.30 -43.81 -21.31
CA ILE A 199 -16.41 -43.18 -20.62
C ILE A 199 -16.73 -43.95 -19.33
N ILE A 200 -16.73 -43.26 -18.21
CA ILE A 200 -17.18 -43.79 -16.93
C ILE A 200 -18.45 -43.03 -16.54
N LEU A 201 -19.57 -43.71 -16.62
CA LEU A 201 -20.90 -43.15 -16.34
C LEU A 201 -21.36 -43.59 -14.97
N ILE A 202 -21.76 -42.68 -14.13
CA ILE A 202 -22.38 -42.97 -12.85
C ILE A 202 -23.87 -42.66 -12.97
N THR A 203 -24.71 -43.63 -12.65
CA THR A 203 -26.16 -43.45 -12.70
C THR A 203 -26.88 -44.43 -11.77
N HIS A 204 -28.05 -44.05 -11.34
CA HIS A 204 -28.99 -44.97 -10.68
C HIS A 204 -30.08 -45.45 -11.64
N ASP A 205 -30.16 -44.90 -12.87
CA ASP A 205 -31.15 -45.23 -13.86
C ASP A 205 -30.69 -46.41 -14.76
N PRO A 206 -31.40 -47.58 -14.76
CA PRO A 206 -31.06 -48.72 -15.61
C PRO A 206 -31.10 -48.42 -17.10
N GLN A 207 -31.98 -47.52 -17.55
CA GLN A 207 -32.12 -47.17 -18.97
C GLN A 207 -30.88 -46.40 -19.45
N VAL A 208 -30.38 -45.50 -18.62
CA VAL A 208 -29.15 -44.74 -18.87
C VAL A 208 -27.93 -45.69 -18.86
N ALA A 209 -27.86 -46.61 -17.89
CA ALA A 209 -26.76 -47.57 -17.78
C ALA A 209 -26.71 -48.56 -18.96
N ALA A 210 -27.87 -48.91 -19.54
CA ALA A 210 -27.96 -49.83 -20.70
C ALA A 210 -27.24 -49.30 -21.96
N HIS A 211 -26.85 -48.02 -22.00
CA HIS A 211 -26.02 -47.46 -23.07
C HIS A 211 -24.55 -47.85 -22.96
N ALA A 212 -24.08 -48.30 -21.78
CA ALA A 212 -22.71 -48.73 -21.56
C ALA A 212 -22.51 -50.20 -21.99
N GLN A 213 -21.25 -50.52 -22.35
CA GLN A 213 -20.87 -51.90 -22.71
C GLN A 213 -20.66 -52.79 -21.48
N ARG A 214 -20.37 -52.19 -20.33
CA ARG A 214 -20.09 -52.88 -19.07
C ARG A 214 -20.81 -52.15 -17.93
N ILE A 215 -21.49 -52.92 -17.10
CA ILE A 215 -22.21 -52.39 -15.93
C ILE A 215 -21.56 -52.97 -14.69
N VAL A 216 -21.11 -52.07 -13.79
CA VAL A 216 -20.56 -52.39 -12.47
C VAL A 216 -21.58 -51.98 -11.42
N ARG A 217 -22.05 -52.89 -10.56
CA ARG A 217 -23.00 -52.59 -9.50
C ARG A 217 -22.27 -52.45 -8.15
N ILE A 218 -22.54 -51.36 -7.48
CA ILE A 218 -22.01 -51.07 -6.14
C ILE A 218 -23.17 -50.96 -5.12
N THR A 219 -23.01 -51.64 -3.98
CA THR A 219 -23.92 -51.58 -2.84
C THR A 219 -23.10 -51.53 -1.56
N ASP A 220 -23.44 -50.62 -0.64
CA ASP A 220 -22.80 -50.47 0.66
C ASP A 220 -21.26 -50.38 0.57
N GLY A 221 -20.77 -49.64 -0.43
CA GLY A 221 -19.33 -49.42 -0.65
C GLY A 221 -18.60 -50.59 -1.28
N ARG A 222 -19.25 -51.70 -1.69
CA ARG A 222 -18.64 -52.87 -2.30
C ARG A 222 -19.16 -53.11 -3.71
N ILE A 223 -18.30 -53.58 -4.61
CA ILE A 223 -18.72 -54.05 -5.91
C ILE A 223 -19.34 -55.44 -5.77
N ILE A 224 -20.62 -55.58 -6.13
CA ILE A 224 -21.37 -56.84 -6.02
C ILE A 224 -21.49 -57.56 -7.38
N GLU A 225 -21.41 -56.81 -8.47
CA GLU A 225 -21.48 -57.37 -9.83
C GLU A 225 -20.59 -56.57 -10.77
N ASP A 226 -19.81 -57.25 -11.59
CA ASP A 226 -18.96 -56.66 -12.61
C ASP A 226 -19.17 -57.42 -13.93
N GLY A 227 -19.92 -56.82 -14.84
CA GLY A 227 -20.19 -57.35 -16.16
C GLY A 227 -18.95 -57.30 -17.05
N ARG A 228 -18.13 -58.35 -16.94
CA ARG A 228 -16.82 -58.41 -17.68
C ARG A 228 -17.05 -58.48 -19.19
N ALA A 229 -16.98 -57.35 -19.87
CA ALA A 229 -16.61 -57.31 -21.27
C ALA A 229 -15.09 -57.16 -21.34
N ARG A 230 -14.38 -58.06 -22.02
CA ARG A 230 -12.99 -57.90 -22.32
C ARG A 230 -12.92 -57.12 -23.63
N PRO A 231 -12.53 -55.85 -23.66
CA PRO A 231 -12.49 -55.10 -24.91
C PRO A 231 -11.34 -55.61 -25.76
N ASP A 232 -11.53 -55.62 -27.07
CA ASP A 232 -10.41 -55.60 -28.03
C ASP A 232 -9.59 -54.35 -27.74
N ALA A 233 -8.27 -54.51 -27.56
CA ALA A 233 -7.38 -53.46 -27.13
C ALA A 233 -7.44 -52.23 -28.08
N ALA A 234 -8.28 -51.26 -27.77
CA ALA A 234 -8.29 -50.00 -28.47
C ALA A 234 -7.00 -49.24 -28.14
N ALA A 235 -6.31 -48.77 -29.16
CA ALA A 235 -5.15 -47.87 -28.96
C ALA A 235 -5.64 -46.60 -28.28
N LEU A 236 -4.92 -46.17 -27.25
CA LEU A 236 -5.15 -44.84 -26.62
C LEU A 236 -5.13 -43.77 -27.71
N PRO A 237 -6.14 -42.88 -27.77
CA PRO A 237 -6.03 -41.72 -28.62
C PRO A 237 -4.73 -40.97 -28.24
N THR A 238 -3.85 -40.80 -29.20
CA THR A 238 -2.61 -40.03 -29.06
C THR A 238 -3.00 -38.57 -29.01
N GLY A 239 -3.54 -38.15 -27.87
CA GLY A 239 -3.68 -36.74 -27.56
C GLY A 239 -2.29 -36.12 -27.50
N THR A 240 -2.05 -35.09 -28.26
CA THR A 240 -0.91 -34.21 -28.10
C THR A 240 -1.02 -33.56 -26.72
N HIS A 241 -0.54 -34.26 -25.69
CA HIS A 241 -0.34 -33.64 -24.40
C HIS A 241 0.67 -32.50 -24.62
N PRO A 242 0.33 -31.25 -24.36
CA PRO A 242 1.38 -30.25 -24.26
C PRO A 242 2.33 -30.75 -23.18
N ALA A 243 3.58 -30.95 -23.57
CA ALA A 243 4.66 -31.34 -22.68
C ALA A 243 4.55 -30.54 -21.38
N ASP A 244 4.96 -31.13 -20.25
CA ASP A 244 5.05 -30.44 -18.96
C ASP A 244 5.71 -29.07 -19.17
N GLY A 245 4.91 -28.11 -19.57
CA GLY A 245 5.28 -26.72 -19.67
C GLY A 245 5.56 -26.28 -18.26
N ALA A 246 6.85 -26.21 -17.93
CA ALA A 246 7.33 -25.61 -16.71
C ALA A 246 6.50 -24.35 -16.46
N GLY A 247 5.71 -24.41 -15.40
CA GLY A 247 4.94 -23.34 -14.78
C GLY A 247 4.85 -22.02 -15.55
N VAL A 248 4.02 -21.96 -16.58
CA VAL A 248 3.57 -20.68 -17.09
C VAL A 248 2.81 -20.04 -15.92
N MET A 249 3.34 -18.94 -15.40
CA MET A 249 2.62 -18.13 -14.40
C MET A 249 1.24 -17.84 -14.98
N PRO A 250 0.15 -18.05 -14.23
CA PRO A 250 -1.16 -17.61 -14.67
C PRO A 250 -1.03 -16.16 -15.06
N ASP A 251 -1.57 -15.80 -16.21
CA ASP A 251 -1.44 -14.47 -16.79
C ASP A 251 -1.96 -13.46 -15.78
N VAL A 252 -1.06 -12.66 -15.18
CA VAL A 252 -1.40 -11.67 -14.15
C VAL A 252 -2.47 -10.72 -14.69
N SER A 253 -2.47 -10.48 -16.01
CA SER A 253 -3.47 -9.65 -16.68
C SER A 253 -4.87 -10.23 -16.58
N GLU A 254 -5.01 -11.55 -16.65
CA GLU A 254 -6.29 -12.26 -16.47
C GLU A 254 -6.76 -12.17 -15.01
N ALA A 255 -5.85 -12.38 -14.05
CA ALA A 255 -6.17 -12.23 -12.63
C ALA A 255 -6.64 -10.79 -12.30
N VAL A 256 -6.00 -9.79 -12.89
CA VAL A 256 -6.41 -8.37 -12.75
C VAL A 256 -7.78 -8.11 -13.36
N LYS A 257 -8.08 -8.66 -14.55
CA LYS A 257 -9.41 -8.52 -15.17
C LYS A 257 -10.51 -9.15 -14.32
N VAL A 258 -10.25 -10.34 -13.77
CA VAL A 258 -11.19 -11.03 -12.86
C VAL A 258 -11.38 -10.20 -11.59
N ALA A 259 -10.31 -9.65 -11.01
CA ALA A 259 -10.37 -8.78 -9.84
C ALA A 259 -11.21 -7.51 -10.10
N LEU A 260 -10.97 -6.83 -11.22
CA LEU A 260 -11.75 -5.63 -11.60
C LEU A 260 -13.23 -5.94 -11.84
N ARG A 261 -13.55 -7.13 -12.40
CA ARG A 261 -14.93 -7.58 -12.57
C ARG A 261 -15.59 -7.87 -11.22
N SER A 262 -14.88 -8.52 -10.29
CA SER A 262 -15.35 -8.80 -8.93
C SER A 262 -15.69 -7.53 -8.16
N LEU A 263 -14.91 -6.45 -8.31
CA LEU A 263 -15.17 -5.14 -7.71
C LEU A 263 -16.49 -4.51 -8.16
N ARG A 264 -16.93 -4.80 -9.39
CA ARG A 264 -18.18 -4.26 -9.96
C ARG A 264 -19.43 -5.03 -9.55
N THR A 265 -19.31 -6.28 -9.12
CA THR A 265 -20.47 -7.12 -8.80
C THR A 265 -21.10 -6.79 -7.45
N ASN A 266 -20.32 -6.31 -6.47
CA ASN A 266 -20.79 -5.97 -5.11
C ASN A 266 -20.28 -4.59 -4.68
N LEU A 267 -20.83 -3.52 -5.30
CA LEU A 267 -20.36 -2.13 -5.11
C LEU A 267 -20.34 -1.66 -3.66
N LEU A 268 -21.36 -2.02 -2.87
CA LEU A 268 -21.44 -1.59 -1.47
C LEU A 268 -20.32 -2.20 -0.62
N ARG A 269 -20.02 -3.49 -0.83
CA ARG A 269 -18.92 -4.17 -0.14
C ARG A 269 -17.57 -3.60 -0.56
N THR A 270 -17.39 -3.39 -1.86
CA THR A 270 -16.18 -2.78 -2.42
C THR A 270 -15.97 -1.38 -1.87
N ALA A 271 -17.02 -0.57 -1.79
CA ALA A 271 -16.93 0.78 -1.23
C ALA A 271 -16.52 0.77 0.25
N LEU A 272 -17.10 -0.13 1.07
CA LEU A 272 -16.73 -0.27 2.48
C LEU A 272 -15.28 -0.76 2.67
N THR A 273 -14.82 -1.67 1.81
CA THR A 273 -13.41 -2.14 1.84
C THR A 273 -12.45 -1.02 1.47
N LEU A 274 -12.76 -0.32 0.37
CA LEU A 274 -11.94 0.79 -0.11
C LEU A 274 -11.92 1.94 0.89
N LEU A 275 -13.03 2.21 1.60
CA LEU A 275 -13.14 3.32 2.55
C LEU A 275 -12.05 3.24 3.63
N GLY A 276 -11.82 2.07 4.22
CA GLY A 276 -10.78 1.88 5.24
C GLY A 276 -9.37 2.18 4.71
N ILE A 277 -9.06 1.72 3.49
CA ILE A 277 -7.76 1.97 2.84
C ILE A 277 -7.62 3.44 2.45
N VAL A 278 -8.68 4.01 1.83
CA VAL A 278 -8.71 5.40 1.37
C VAL A 278 -8.49 6.35 2.54
N ILE A 279 -9.22 6.18 3.65
CA ILE A 279 -9.04 6.99 4.86
C ILE A 279 -7.63 6.81 5.43
N GLY A 280 -7.14 5.57 5.52
CA GLY A 280 -5.80 5.28 6.01
C GLY A 280 -4.71 5.99 5.21
N VAL A 281 -4.73 5.83 3.88
CA VAL A 281 -3.74 6.47 2.99
C VAL A 281 -3.86 8.00 2.99
N ALA A 282 -5.09 8.54 2.89
CA ALA A 282 -5.32 9.98 2.92
C ALA A 282 -4.82 10.61 4.23
N SER A 283 -5.10 9.96 5.36
CA SER A 283 -4.62 10.42 6.68
C SER A 283 -3.09 10.43 6.75
N VAL A 284 -2.41 9.38 6.27
CA VAL A 284 -0.93 9.32 6.21
C VAL A 284 -0.38 10.48 5.38
N VAL A 285 -0.93 10.71 4.18
CA VAL A 285 -0.46 11.75 3.26
C VAL A 285 -0.63 13.15 3.87
N VAL A 286 -1.82 13.45 4.39
CA VAL A 286 -2.11 14.77 4.99
C VAL A 286 -1.25 14.99 6.23
N MET A 287 -1.14 13.99 7.11
CA MET A 287 -0.41 14.09 8.37
C MET A 287 1.09 14.33 8.16
N LEU A 288 1.70 13.60 7.21
CA LEU A 288 3.12 13.79 6.88
C LEU A 288 3.36 15.12 6.14
N ALA A 289 2.42 15.56 5.29
CA ALA A 289 2.53 16.82 4.58
C ALA A 289 2.40 18.04 5.51
N VAL A 290 1.52 17.98 6.51
CA VAL A 290 1.41 18.99 7.58
C VAL A 290 2.66 18.99 8.46
N GLY A 291 3.16 17.81 8.83
CA GLY A 291 4.38 17.69 9.63
C GLY A 291 5.60 18.29 8.95
N GLU A 292 5.81 18.01 7.66
CA GLU A 292 6.94 18.57 6.89
C GLU A 292 6.76 20.06 6.62
N GLY A 293 5.53 20.53 6.35
CA GLY A 293 5.23 21.96 6.22
C GLY A 293 5.55 22.75 7.49
N GLY A 294 5.08 22.26 8.64
CA GLY A 294 5.37 22.86 9.95
C GLY A 294 6.87 22.88 10.27
N LYS A 295 7.59 21.78 10.00
CA LYS A 295 9.03 21.71 10.16
C LYS A 295 9.74 22.76 9.30
N GLN A 296 9.40 22.86 8.01
CA GLN A 296 10.02 23.81 7.10
C GLN A 296 9.72 25.26 7.49
N SER A 297 8.51 25.56 7.95
CA SER A 297 8.14 26.88 8.45
C SER A 297 9.01 27.28 9.64
N VAL A 298 9.17 26.40 10.63
CA VAL A 298 10.02 26.64 11.79
C VAL A 298 11.49 26.79 11.38
N LEU A 299 12.00 25.94 10.48
CA LEU A 299 13.36 26.04 9.97
C LEU A 299 13.63 27.38 9.27
N ASN A 300 12.70 27.82 8.44
CA ASN A 300 12.82 29.12 7.75
C ASN A 300 12.84 30.28 8.75
N GLN A 301 12.02 30.21 9.80
CA GLN A 301 11.96 31.21 10.85
C GLN A 301 13.28 31.32 11.62
N ILE A 302 13.87 30.19 12.01
CA ILE A 302 15.12 30.16 12.76
C ILE A 302 16.30 30.55 11.86
N SER A 303 16.28 30.12 10.61
CA SER A 303 17.34 30.50 9.64
C SER A 303 17.40 32.01 9.39
N ALA A 304 16.24 32.68 9.40
CA ALA A 304 16.16 34.14 9.29
C ALA A 304 16.76 34.89 10.48
N MET A 305 16.90 34.24 11.64
CA MET A 305 17.53 34.79 12.83
C MET A 305 19.08 34.61 12.86
N GLY A 306 19.62 33.73 11.99
CA GLY A 306 21.04 33.34 11.94
C GLY A 306 21.33 32.11 12.82
N THR A 307 21.71 31.02 12.19
CA THR A 307 21.90 29.71 12.86
C THR A 307 23.22 29.60 13.64
N ASN A 308 24.20 30.42 13.32
CA ASN A 308 25.54 30.41 13.93
C ASN A 308 25.79 31.58 14.89
N LEU A 309 24.73 32.06 15.54
CA LEU A 309 24.82 33.19 16.46
C LEU A 309 24.73 32.75 17.93
N LEU A 310 25.62 33.30 18.75
CA LEU A 310 25.53 33.29 20.21
C LEU A 310 25.13 34.70 20.68
N VAL A 311 24.09 34.78 21.50
CA VAL A 311 23.63 36.06 22.07
C VAL A 311 23.89 36.05 23.58
N ILE A 312 24.75 36.91 24.00
CA ILE A 312 25.15 37.09 25.41
C ILE A 312 24.34 38.25 25.95
N ARG A 313 23.67 38.05 27.07
CA ARG A 313 22.87 39.07 27.76
C ARG A 313 23.27 39.17 29.21
N PRO A 314 23.17 40.37 29.81
CA PRO A 314 23.42 40.54 31.23
C PRO A 314 22.33 39.83 32.07
N GLY A 315 22.73 39.30 33.23
CA GLY A 315 21.88 38.57 34.14
C GLY A 315 22.22 37.10 34.24
N ALA A 316 22.27 36.59 35.47
CA ALA A 316 22.61 35.19 35.75
C ALA A 316 21.63 34.21 35.08
N PRO A 317 22.06 32.99 34.70
CA PRO A 317 21.21 31.96 34.10
C PRO A 317 20.01 31.65 35.01
N GLY A 318 18.78 31.65 34.43
CA GLY A 318 17.56 31.30 35.14
C GLY A 318 16.92 32.40 36.01
N LEU A 319 17.57 33.53 36.22
CA LEU A 319 17.00 34.68 36.93
C LEU A 319 16.41 35.69 35.93
N ARG A 320 15.12 35.98 36.03
CA ARG A 320 14.52 37.14 35.35
C ARG A 320 14.94 38.39 36.11
N GLY A 321 15.96 39.08 35.62
CA GLY A 321 16.34 40.36 36.21
C GLY A 321 15.24 41.41 36.08
N SER A 322 14.75 41.94 37.17
CA SER A 322 13.93 43.13 37.20
C SER A 322 14.87 44.36 37.34
N GLY A 323 15.18 45.00 36.21
CA GLY A 323 15.96 46.22 36.20
C GLY A 323 17.11 46.25 35.17
N ASP A 324 17.75 47.41 35.09
CA ASP A 324 18.92 47.62 34.21
C ASP A 324 20.16 46.92 34.82
N ILE A 325 20.42 45.68 34.43
CA ILE A 325 21.59 44.94 34.86
C ILE A 325 22.78 45.44 34.05
N VAL A 326 23.81 45.98 34.76
CA VAL A 326 24.93 46.73 34.19
C VAL A 326 26.22 45.92 34.32
N THR A 327 26.29 44.76 33.70
CA THR A 327 27.45 43.86 33.83
C THR A 327 28.30 43.78 32.56
N LEU A 328 27.67 43.77 31.37
CA LEU A 328 28.35 43.65 30.10
C LEU A 328 28.89 45.02 29.59
N THR A 329 30.11 45.04 29.13
CA THR A 329 30.78 46.23 28.61
C THR A 329 31.25 46.05 27.15
N PRO A 330 31.51 47.12 26.39
CA PRO A 330 32.12 47.01 25.07
C PRO A 330 33.48 46.30 25.06
N GLN A 331 34.26 46.44 26.16
CA GLN A 331 35.55 45.76 26.33
C GLN A 331 35.40 44.23 26.41
N ASP A 332 34.26 43.72 26.88
CA ASP A 332 33.98 42.27 26.85
C ASP A 332 33.76 41.81 25.42
N ALA A 333 33.11 42.63 24.59
CA ALA A 333 32.93 42.32 23.17
C ALA A 333 34.30 42.29 22.42
N GLU A 334 35.23 43.22 22.76
CA GLU A 334 36.56 43.21 22.18
C GLU A 334 37.36 41.96 22.60
N ALA A 335 37.27 41.56 23.87
CA ALA A 335 37.92 40.36 24.37
C ALA A 335 37.36 39.08 23.70
N ILE A 336 36.03 39.00 23.50
CA ILE A 336 35.39 37.90 22.81
C ILE A 336 35.82 37.85 21.33
N ALA A 337 35.99 38.99 20.68
CA ALA A 337 36.43 39.04 19.28
C ALA A 337 37.85 38.49 19.07
N ALA A 338 38.67 38.38 20.12
CA ALA A 338 40.01 37.79 20.07
C ALA A 338 40.01 36.25 20.18
N LEU A 339 38.87 35.62 20.49
CA LEU A 339 38.78 34.17 20.62
C LEU A 339 38.87 33.48 19.24
N PRO A 340 39.45 32.26 19.18
CA PRO A 340 39.48 31.48 17.95
C PRO A 340 38.05 31.10 17.52
N ASP A 341 37.86 30.98 16.20
CA ASP A 341 36.57 30.62 15.57
C ASP A 341 35.45 31.67 15.69
N VAL A 342 35.69 32.79 16.32
CA VAL A 342 34.81 33.96 16.33
C VAL A 342 35.04 34.79 15.07
N THR A 343 34.00 35.01 14.27
CA THR A 343 34.10 35.74 12.99
C THR A 343 33.71 37.20 13.14
N LEU A 344 32.60 37.47 13.82
CA LEU A 344 32.09 38.84 14.06
C LEU A 344 31.53 38.94 15.48
N VAL A 345 31.71 40.11 16.08
CA VAL A 345 31.16 40.45 17.40
C VAL A 345 30.52 41.82 17.33
N VAL A 346 29.27 41.93 17.67
CA VAL A 346 28.56 43.21 17.68
C VAL A 346 27.92 43.44 19.06
N PRO A 347 28.43 44.38 19.83
CA PRO A 347 27.79 44.85 21.07
C PRO A 347 26.59 45.74 20.74
N GLU A 348 25.54 45.59 21.52
CA GLU A 348 24.23 46.24 21.30
C GLU A 348 23.82 47.04 22.54
N ARG A 349 23.39 48.29 22.34
CA ARG A 349 22.75 49.12 23.37
C ARG A 349 21.50 49.76 22.75
N GLY A 350 20.34 49.47 23.26
CA GLY A 350 19.11 50.03 22.70
C GLY A 350 18.02 50.29 23.73
N GLY A 351 17.06 51.05 23.34
CA GLY A 351 15.87 51.37 24.11
C GLY A 351 14.83 52.13 23.26
N ARG A 352 13.61 52.18 23.74
CA ARG A 352 12.53 52.94 23.09
C ARG A 352 12.75 54.45 23.31
N LEU A 353 12.77 55.19 22.22
CA LEU A 353 12.95 56.62 22.19
C LEU A 353 12.02 57.27 21.16
N THR A 354 11.65 58.51 21.39
CA THR A 354 10.88 59.28 20.40
C THR A 354 11.81 59.83 19.34
N ALA A 355 11.52 59.53 18.11
CA ALA A 355 12.11 60.10 16.90
C ALA A 355 11.18 61.16 16.33
N ARG A 356 11.72 62.32 15.91
CA ARG A 356 10.98 63.44 15.39
C ARG A 356 11.58 63.95 14.09
N VAL A 357 10.72 64.13 13.08
CA VAL A 357 11.06 64.85 11.85
C VAL A 357 9.96 65.89 11.56
N GLY A 358 10.35 67.16 11.54
CA GLY A 358 9.38 68.25 11.43
C GLY A 358 8.34 68.21 12.54
N ALA A 359 7.08 68.05 12.19
CA ALA A 359 5.94 67.95 13.13
C ALA A 359 5.54 66.49 13.48
N VAL A 360 6.23 65.49 12.94
CA VAL A 360 5.90 64.05 13.14
C VAL A 360 6.75 63.49 14.27
N ASP A 361 6.08 63.04 15.34
CA ASP A 361 6.69 62.30 16.46
C ASP A 361 6.34 60.82 16.33
N TYR A 362 7.35 59.97 16.46
CA TYR A 362 7.15 58.51 16.43
C TYR A 362 7.99 57.82 17.52
N LEU A 363 7.35 56.97 18.30
CA LEU A 363 8.02 56.19 19.35
C LEU A 363 8.55 54.89 18.74
N THR A 364 9.85 54.80 18.56
CA THR A 364 10.52 53.63 17.96
C THR A 364 11.68 53.15 18.85
N THR A 365 12.33 52.08 18.45
CA THR A 365 13.51 51.55 19.13
C THR A 365 14.77 52.11 18.49
N ALA A 366 15.54 52.90 19.26
CA ALA A 366 16.87 53.30 18.84
C ALA A 366 17.91 52.29 19.35
N GLN A 367 18.75 51.77 18.45
CA GLN A 367 19.78 50.77 18.73
C GLN A 367 21.16 51.30 18.36
N GLY A 368 22.02 51.42 19.36
CA GLY A 368 23.46 51.65 19.17
C GLY A 368 24.17 50.34 18.89
N MET A 369 24.83 50.25 17.76
CA MET A 369 25.44 49.00 17.27
C MET A 369 26.83 49.22 16.66
N GLY A 370 27.53 48.12 16.43
CA GLY A 370 28.78 48.11 15.64
C GLY A 370 28.50 48.19 14.13
N PRO A 371 29.55 48.57 13.34
CA PRO A 371 29.43 48.73 11.89
C PRO A 371 29.22 47.42 11.13
N ASP A 372 29.52 46.31 11.75
CA ASP A 372 29.44 44.96 11.15
C ASP A 372 28.02 44.32 11.22
N LEU A 373 27.01 45.09 11.69
CA LEU A 373 25.62 44.62 11.80
C LEU A 373 25.03 44.06 10.49
N PRO A 374 25.19 44.75 9.32
CA PRO A 374 24.64 44.23 8.07
C PRO A 374 25.19 42.84 7.72
N ALA A 375 26.48 42.59 7.94
CA ALA A 375 27.11 41.30 7.71
C ALA A 375 26.78 40.24 8.77
N LEU A 376 26.55 40.68 10.03
CA LEU A 376 26.17 39.81 11.14
C LEU A 376 24.77 39.19 10.93
N ARG A 377 23.77 40.03 10.55
CA ARG A 377 22.35 39.66 10.43
C ARG A 377 21.88 39.43 9.00
N ASP A 378 22.80 39.45 8.02
CA ASP A 378 22.53 39.40 6.60
C ASP A 378 21.38 40.36 6.18
N TRP A 379 21.54 41.62 6.62
CA TRP A 379 20.55 42.68 6.46
C TRP A 379 21.14 43.90 5.73
N PRO A 380 21.03 43.94 4.41
CA PRO A 380 21.67 44.98 3.61
C PRO A 380 20.96 46.33 3.71
N VAL A 381 21.70 47.40 3.43
CA VAL A 381 21.17 48.74 3.22
C VAL A 381 20.67 48.87 1.79
N VAL A 382 19.45 49.39 1.61
CA VAL A 382 18.83 49.58 0.28
C VAL A 382 19.08 50.97 -0.29
N ARG A 383 19.16 51.97 0.58
CA ARG A 383 19.48 53.36 0.18
C ARG A 383 20.56 53.93 1.06
N GLY A 384 21.51 54.67 0.47
CA GLY A 384 22.62 55.24 1.20
C GLY A 384 23.64 54.20 1.66
N ASN A 385 24.26 54.43 2.80
CA ASN A 385 25.31 53.58 3.37
C ASN A 385 25.06 53.29 4.85
N PHE A 386 25.68 52.23 5.36
CA PHE A 386 25.76 52.01 6.79
C PHE A 386 26.97 52.78 7.38
N PHE A 387 26.93 53.10 8.66
CA PHE A 387 28.02 53.78 9.32
C PHE A 387 29.27 52.88 9.44
N THR A 388 30.45 53.53 9.41
CA THR A 388 31.76 52.87 9.39
C THR A 388 32.38 52.79 10.78
N ARG A 389 33.51 52.05 10.90
CA ARG A 389 34.33 52.06 12.13
C ARG A 389 34.83 53.46 12.49
N ARG A 390 35.04 54.34 11.48
CA ARG A 390 35.42 55.74 11.70
C ARG A 390 34.29 56.51 12.39
N ASP A 391 33.07 56.32 11.96
CA ASP A 391 31.88 56.99 12.54
C ASP A 391 31.66 56.57 14.00
N VAL A 392 31.89 55.31 14.31
CA VAL A 392 31.88 54.81 15.69
C VAL A 392 32.94 55.48 16.54
N ARG A 393 34.19 55.56 16.04
CA ARG A 393 35.33 56.18 16.81
C ARG A 393 35.18 57.70 16.99
N SER A 394 34.60 58.38 16.00
CA SER A 394 34.40 59.82 16.02
C SER A 394 33.14 60.31 16.73
N TYR A 395 32.36 59.36 17.30
CA TYR A 395 31.04 59.67 17.90
C TYR A 395 30.13 60.42 16.93
N ALA A 396 30.13 60.02 15.64
CA ALA A 396 29.38 60.70 14.60
C ALA A 396 27.88 60.62 14.88
N PRO A 397 27.15 61.75 14.78
CA PRO A 397 25.69 61.78 14.96
C PRO A 397 24.97 61.37 13.68
N VAL A 398 25.16 60.14 13.25
CA VAL A 398 24.55 59.55 12.04
C VAL A 398 23.56 58.44 12.42
N ALA A 399 22.53 58.25 11.58
CA ALA A 399 21.49 57.26 11.79
C ALA A 399 21.17 56.50 10.50
N VAL A 400 20.82 55.22 10.63
CA VAL A 400 20.29 54.39 9.56
C VAL A 400 18.89 53.95 9.99
N LEU A 401 17.89 54.19 9.15
CA LEU A 401 16.48 53.87 9.46
C LEU A 401 16.10 52.50 8.99
N GLY A 402 15.27 51.78 9.78
CA GLY A 402 14.50 50.66 9.30
C GLY A 402 13.35 51.13 8.42
N GLN A 403 12.80 50.25 7.60
CA GLN A 403 11.85 50.59 6.55
C GLN A 403 10.52 51.17 7.11
N THR A 404 10.04 50.62 8.24
CA THR A 404 8.83 51.12 8.90
C THR A 404 9.00 52.53 9.43
N VAL A 405 10.12 52.80 10.08
CA VAL A 405 10.44 54.14 10.60
C VAL A 405 10.60 55.14 9.46
N ALA A 406 11.23 54.74 8.35
CA ALA A 406 11.39 55.61 7.18
C ALA A 406 10.02 55.98 6.58
N ARG A 407 9.10 55.01 6.45
CA ARG A 407 7.74 55.26 5.94
C ARG A 407 6.91 56.18 6.85
N LEU A 408 7.04 56.01 8.15
CA LEU A 408 6.22 56.77 9.11
C LEU A 408 6.73 58.20 9.32
N LEU A 409 8.03 58.41 9.33
CA LEU A 409 8.61 59.74 9.48
C LEU A 409 8.59 60.56 8.18
N PHE A 410 8.51 59.90 7.01
CA PHE A 410 8.50 60.53 5.69
C PHE A 410 7.27 60.06 4.88
N PRO A 411 6.03 60.38 5.30
CA PRO A 411 4.80 59.87 4.69
C PRO A 411 4.58 60.34 3.25
N ALA A 412 5.18 61.45 2.84
CA ALA A 412 5.10 61.96 1.48
C ALA A 412 6.01 61.22 0.45
N GLY A 413 6.72 60.17 0.88
CA GLY A 413 7.64 59.39 0.03
C GLY A 413 8.94 60.13 -0.32
N GLU A 414 9.28 61.17 0.45
CA GLU A 414 10.54 61.92 0.32
C GLU A 414 11.72 61.00 0.67
N ASP A 415 12.88 61.26 0.02
CA ASP A 415 14.12 60.52 0.38
C ASP A 415 14.62 60.95 1.78
N PRO A 416 14.72 60.00 2.73
CA PRO A 416 15.25 60.32 4.06
C PRO A 416 16.74 60.62 4.09
N VAL A 417 17.50 60.10 3.12
CA VAL A 417 19.01 60.19 3.14
C VAL A 417 19.44 61.64 3.00
N GLY A 418 20.37 62.07 3.86
CA GLY A 418 20.88 63.43 3.94
C GLY A 418 20.00 64.39 4.78
N ARG A 419 18.84 63.93 5.31
CA ARG A 419 17.98 64.70 6.22
C ARG A 419 18.34 64.43 7.68
N PHE A 420 17.81 65.26 8.58
CA PHE A 420 18.03 65.12 10.03
C PHE A 420 16.79 64.56 10.73
N VAL A 421 17.03 63.62 11.63
CA VAL A 421 16.06 63.12 12.60
C VAL A 421 16.47 63.50 14.02
N LEU A 422 15.57 64.01 14.80
CA LEU A 422 15.79 64.26 16.24
C LEU A 422 15.45 62.99 17.02
N ILE A 423 16.43 62.37 17.66
CA ILE A 423 16.25 61.23 18.54
C ILE A 423 16.49 61.73 19.98
N LYS A 424 15.45 61.69 20.82
CA LYS A 424 15.53 62.27 22.17
C LYS A 424 16.05 63.74 22.16
N ASN A 425 15.61 64.56 21.21
CA ASN A 425 16.03 65.94 20.94
C ASN A 425 17.52 66.11 20.51
N VAL A 426 18.22 65.05 20.18
CA VAL A 426 19.56 65.10 19.60
C VAL A 426 19.46 64.93 18.09
N PRO A 427 20.04 65.83 17.28
CA PRO A 427 19.99 65.69 15.82
C PRO A 427 20.96 64.62 15.33
N PHE A 428 20.47 63.75 14.42
CA PHE A 428 21.22 62.74 13.70
C PHE A 428 21.00 62.92 12.21
N GLU A 429 22.03 62.87 11.42
CA GLU A 429 21.96 62.82 9.97
C GLU A 429 21.59 61.41 9.50
N ILE A 430 20.57 61.26 8.67
CA ILE A 430 20.19 60.00 8.09
C ILE A 430 21.11 59.68 6.91
N ILE A 431 21.92 58.64 7.04
CA ILE A 431 22.88 58.22 6.00
C ILE A 431 22.45 56.99 5.23
N GLY A 432 21.40 56.29 5.64
CA GLY A 432 20.90 55.13 4.92
C GLY A 432 19.58 54.61 5.45
N VAL A 433 19.00 53.69 4.66
CA VAL A 433 17.78 52.96 4.98
C VAL A 433 18.00 51.48 4.72
N MET A 434 17.64 50.65 5.70
CA MET A 434 17.76 49.18 5.62
C MET A 434 16.76 48.57 4.64
N SER A 435 17.03 47.36 4.17
CA SER A 435 16.05 46.57 3.42
C SER A 435 14.88 46.15 4.32
N GLU A 436 13.72 45.91 3.75
CA GLU A 436 12.56 45.41 4.48
C GLU A 436 12.82 43.98 4.95
N LYS A 437 12.61 43.73 6.24
CA LYS A 437 12.74 42.39 6.88
C LYS A 437 11.38 41.88 7.36
N GLY A 438 10.43 42.77 7.58
CA GLY A 438 9.07 42.43 7.94
C GLY A 438 8.87 42.12 9.44
N ALA A 439 7.68 41.61 9.74
CA ALA A 439 7.34 41.24 11.10
C ALA A 439 8.04 39.94 11.53
N SER A 440 8.53 39.92 12.77
CA SER A 440 8.99 38.69 13.40
C SER A 440 7.78 37.78 13.71
N ASN A 441 8.01 36.49 13.90
CA ASN A 441 6.95 35.53 14.27
C ASN A 441 6.28 35.79 15.63
N TRP A 442 6.86 36.67 16.42
CA TRP A 442 6.30 37.14 17.68
C TRP A 442 5.42 38.40 17.51
N GLY A 443 5.09 38.73 16.26
CA GLY A 443 4.26 39.89 15.93
C GLY A 443 4.96 41.23 16.08
N THR A 444 6.28 41.27 16.39
CA THR A 444 7.07 42.49 16.47
C THR A 444 7.61 42.85 15.09
N ASP A 445 7.39 44.09 14.65
CA ASP A 445 7.99 44.61 13.42
C ASP A 445 9.48 44.80 13.61
N GLN A 446 10.28 44.09 12.82
CA GLN A 446 11.77 44.20 12.87
C GLN A 446 12.26 45.47 12.19
N ASP A 447 11.46 46.07 11.33
CA ASP A 447 11.77 47.28 10.61
C ASP A 447 11.49 48.58 11.42
N ASP A 448 10.87 48.42 12.63
CA ASP A 448 10.61 49.53 13.57
C ASP A 448 11.84 49.81 14.43
N VAL A 449 12.94 50.26 13.81
CA VAL A 449 14.22 50.48 14.44
C VAL A 449 15.02 51.60 13.78
N ILE A 450 15.80 52.30 14.58
CA ILE A 450 16.82 53.25 14.13
C ILE A 450 18.18 52.78 14.62
N PHE A 451 19.13 52.56 13.72
CA PHE A 451 20.50 52.21 14.05
C PHE A 451 21.39 53.43 14.13
N VAL A 452 22.16 53.52 15.18
CA VAL A 452 23.15 54.59 15.40
C VAL A 452 24.49 54.00 15.86
N PRO A 453 25.63 54.66 15.68
CA PRO A 453 26.89 54.15 16.20
C PRO A 453 26.82 53.93 17.72
N LEU A 454 27.37 52.81 18.22
CA LEU A 454 27.27 52.41 19.62
C LEU A 454 27.79 53.50 20.57
N THR A 455 28.93 54.07 20.26
CA THR A 455 29.59 55.13 21.08
C THR A 455 28.71 56.38 21.15
N THR A 456 28.10 56.78 20.03
CA THR A 456 27.19 57.92 19.98
C THR A 456 25.91 57.63 20.79
N ALA A 457 25.37 56.41 20.69
CA ALA A 457 24.20 55.99 21.47
C ALA A 457 24.48 56.01 22.97
N GLN A 458 25.62 55.49 23.38
CA GLN A 458 26.02 55.46 24.79
C GLN A 458 26.13 56.87 25.39
N VAL A 459 26.81 57.80 24.69
CA VAL A 459 27.06 59.15 25.23
C VAL A 459 25.86 60.08 25.07
N ARG A 460 25.20 60.09 23.90
CA ARG A 460 24.16 61.08 23.58
C ARG A 460 22.73 60.64 23.88
N LEU A 461 22.43 59.34 23.81
CA LEU A 461 21.07 58.88 23.97
C LEU A 461 20.81 58.23 25.32
N PHE A 462 21.69 57.33 25.77
CA PHE A 462 21.42 56.49 26.94
C PHE A 462 22.22 56.92 28.19
N GLY A 463 23.33 57.67 28.03
CA GLY A 463 24.14 58.18 29.17
C GLY A 463 24.79 57.05 29.98
N ARG A 464 25.09 55.90 29.37
CA ARG A 464 25.63 54.71 30.04
C ARG A 464 26.64 53.98 29.18
N THR A 465 27.66 53.36 29.79
CA THR A 465 28.76 52.68 29.11
C THR A 465 28.57 51.20 28.90
N HIS A 466 27.58 50.56 29.53
CA HIS A 466 27.28 49.14 29.40
C HIS A 466 26.42 48.83 28.18
N VAL A 467 26.38 47.56 27.78
CA VAL A 467 25.60 47.06 26.64
C VAL A 467 24.48 46.14 27.10
N ASN A 468 23.39 46.07 26.31
CA ASN A 468 22.24 45.20 26.59
C ASN A 468 22.43 43.77 26.08
N ALA A 469 23.27 43.60 25.07
CA ALA A 469 23.62 42.31 24.52
C ALA A 469 24.95 42.39 23.74
N ILE A 470 25.58 41.24 23.59
CA ILE A 470 26.69 41.04 22.67
C ILE A 470 26.33 39.89 21.77
N THR A 471 26.20 40.15 20.48
CA THR A 471 25.91 39.10 19.49
C THR A 471 27.20 38.66 18.82
N VAL A 472 27.48 37.36 18.84
CA VAL A 472 28.69 36.74 18.33
C VAL A 472 28.36 35.81 17.19
N LYS A 473 29.02 35.93 16.04
CA LYS A 473 28.92 35.01 14.91
C LYS A 473 30.11 34.05 14.94
N VAL A 474 29.82 32.77 14.98
CA VAL A 474 30.80 31.68 14.95
C VAL A 474 31.02 31.23 13.51
N GLY A 475 32.26 30.94 13.12
CA GLY A 475 32.61 30.56 11.76
C GLY A 475 32.08 29.17 11.38
N ASP A 476 32.18 28.18 12.29
CA ASP A 476 31.70 26.81 12.11
C ASP A 476 30.65 26.48 13.16
N VAL A 477 29.45 26.13 12.71
CA VAL A 477 28.32 25.72 13.58
C VAL A 477 28.66 24.50 14.43
N ASN A 478 29.51 23.59 13.95
CA ASN A 478 29.90 22.40 14.72
C ASN A 478 30.81 22.75 15.92
N ARG A 479 31.41 23.92 15.93
CA ARG A 479 32.27 24.40 17.02
C ARG A 479 31.57 25.39 17.95
N ILE A 480 30.27 25.65 17.72
CA ILE A 480 29.53 26.68 18.46
C ILE A 480 29.50 26.42 19.97
N ASP A 481 29.41 25.17 20.40
CA ASP A 481 29.38 24.78 21.81
C ASP A 481 30.75 24.97 22.46
N ALA A 482 31.84 24.70 21.74
CA ALA A 482 33.21 24.95 22.21
C ALA A 482 33.48 26.45 22.34
N VAL A 483 33.01 27.25 21.37
CA VAL A 483 33.11 28.72 21.42
C VAL A 483 32.26 29.29 22.55
N GLN A 484 31.08 28.78 22.77
CA GLN A 484 30.20 29.16 23.89
C GLN A 484 30.88 28.94 25.24
N GLU A 485 31.55 27.80 25.43
CA GLU A 485 32.24 27.49 26.67
C GLU A 485 33.49 28.39 26.84
N ALA A 486 34.24 28.65 25.75
CA ALA A 486 35.35 29.59 25.78
C ALA A 486 34.91 31.02 26.15
N ILE A 487 33.80 31.51 25.61
CA ILE A 487 33.20 32.79 25.98
C ILE A 487 32.81 32.80 27.46
N ARG A 488 32.17 31.70 27.94
CA ARG A 488 31.75 31.58 29.34
C ARG A 488 32.96 31.69 30.29
N GLN A 489 34.04 30.97 30.00
CA GLN A 489 35.26 31.03 30.80
C GLN A 489 35.90 32.41 30.78
N LEU A 490 36.05 33.02 29.59
CA LEU A 490 36.59 34.36 29.44
C LEU A 490 35.81 35.40 30.27
N LEU A 491 34.48 35.38 30.19
CA LEU A 491 33.65 36.33 30.93
C LEU A 491 33.66 36.04 32.44
N LEU A 492 33.71 34.76 32.85
CA LEU A 492 33.84 34.39 34.25
C LEU A 492 35.15 34.84 34.86
N GLU A 493 36.27 34.76 34.13
CA GLU A 493 37.57 35.31 34.57
C GLU A 493 37.52 36.83 34.73
N ARG A 494 36.85 37.53 33.83
CA ARG A 494 36.75 39.00 33.84
C ARG A 494 35.80 39.53 34.90
N HIS A 495 34.63 38.91 35.05
CA HIS A 495 33.55 39.35 35.95
C HIS A 495 33.65 38.73 37.36
N ARG A 496 34.40 37.61 37.52
CA ARG A 496 34.49 36.82 38.76
C ARG A 496 33.19 36.16 39.22
N THR A 497 32.07 36.41 38.53
CA THR A 497 30.76 35.89 38.80
C THR A 497 30.07 35.58 37.48
N GLU A 498 29.13 34.61 37.46
CA GLU A 498 28.34 34.32 36.27
C GLU A 498 27.10 35.23 36.25
N ASP A 499 27.30 36.48 35.90
CA ASP A 499 26.31 37.55 35.84
C ASP A 499 25.82 37.83 34.40
N PHE A 500 25.97 36.85 33.54
CA PHE A 500 25.56 36.84 32.13
C PHE A 500 24.90 35.52 31.76
N SER A 501 24.13 35.53 30.66
CA SER A 501 23.54 34.32 30.07
C SER A 501 23.89 34.25 28.59
N ILE A 502 24.32 33.08 28.11
CA ILE A 502 24.63 32.84 26.69
C ILE A 502 23.50 32.02 26.08
N ARG A 503 22.88 32.56 25.06
CA ARG A 503 21.85 31.86 24.29
C ARG A 503 22.42 31.37 22.97
N ASN A 504 22.44 30.08 22.80
CA ASN A 504 22.87 29.40 21.57
C ASN A 504 21.66 29.22 20.66
N MET A 505 21.64 29.89 19.51
CA MET A 505 20.53 29.75 18.55
C MET A 505 20.52 28.39 17.89
N ALA A 506 21.68 27.73 17.72
CA ALA A 506 21.75 26.37 17.18
C ALA A 506 21.14 25.34 18.14
N SER A 507 21.30 25.50 19.46
CA SER A 507 20.69 24.56 20.44
C SER A 507 19.16 24.70 20.49
N ILE A 508 18.63 25.89 20.28
CA ILE A 508 17.20 26.12 20.14
C ILE A 508 16.68 25.38 18.90
N LEU A 509 17.37 25.50 17.78
CA LEU A 509 17.07 24.79 16.55
C LEU A 509 17.09 23.27 16.75
N ALA A 510 18.13 22.73 17.40
CA ALA A 510 18.24 21.31 17.69
C ALA A 510 17.06 20.80 18.57
N THR A 511 16.70 21.56 19.60
CA THR A 511 15.56 21.22 20.48
C THR A 511 14.23 21.21 19.72
N VAL A 512 13.97 22.23 18.89
CA VAL A 512 12.74 22.31 18.08
C VAL A 512 12.70 21.19 17.06
N THR A 513 13.83 20.90 16.39
CA THR A 513 13.92 19.80 15.41
C THR A 513 13.67 18.44 16.07
N SER A 514 14.20 18.22 17.28
CA SER A 514 13.97 16.99 18.05
C SER A 514 12.51 16.84 18.45
N ALA A 515 11.88 17.91 18.95
CA ALA A 515 10.45 17.92 19.27
C ALA A 515 9.59 17.62 18.04
N GLN A 516 9.93 18.24 16.90
CA GLN A 516 9.23 18.02 15.63
C GLN A 516 9.37 16.57 15.14
N THR A 517 10.57 15.98 15.28
CA THR A 517 10.81 14.58 14.93
C THR A 517 9.95 13.64 15.78
N THR A 518 9.85 13.93 17.09
CA THR A 518 9.00 13.17 18.01
C THR A 518 7.53 13.25 17.62
N LEU A 519 7.03 14.45 17.29
CA LEU A 519 5.65 14.64 16.79
C LEU A 519 5.41 13.88 15.49
N THR A 520 6.34 13.94 14.54
CA THR A 520 6.25 13.20 13.27
C THR A 520 6.20 11.69 13.50
N LEU A 521 6.99 11.16 14.45
CA LEU A 521 6.96 9.75 14.82
C LEU A 521 5.61 9.35 15.44
N LEU A 522 5.07 10.17 16.34
CA LEU A 522 3.74 9.94 16.94
C LEU A 522 2.64 9.91 15.88
N LEU A 523 2.63 10.90 15.00
CA LEU A 523 1.67 10.98 13.90
C LEU A 523 1.82 9.79 12.94
N GLY A 524 3.06 9.42 12.60
CA GLY A 524 3.36 8.23 11.79
C GLY A 524 2.86 6.93 12.44
N SER A 525 2.95 6.81 13.76
CA SER A 525 2.46 5.65 14.50
C SER A 525 0.93 5.54 14.44
N VAL A 526 0.20 6.65 14.59
CA VAL A 526 -1.26 6.70 14.43
C VAL A 526 -1.67 6.32 13.02
N ALA A 527 -0.94 6.84 12.02
CA ALA A 527 -1.16 6.51 10.62
C ALA A 527 -0.94 5.01 10.33
N ALA A 528 0.12 4.42 10.90
CA ALA A 528 0.40 2.98 10.78
C ALA A 528 -0.73 2.13 11.40
N ILE A 529 -1.25 2.50 12.58
CA ILE A 529 -2.39 1.84 13.20
C ILE A 529 -3.62 1.91 12.29
N SER A 530 -3.92 3.09 11.72
CA SER A 530 -5.05 3.28 10.81
C SER A 530 -4.94 2.37 9.58
N LEU A 531 -3.74 2.20 9.04
CA LEU A 531 -3.48 1.32 7.90
C LEU A 531 -3.66 -0.16 8.27
N VAL A 532 -3.23 -0.59 9.46
CA VAL A 532 -3.45 -1.95 9.98
C VAL A 532 -4.95 -2.24 10.14
N VAL A 533 -5.71 -1.29 10.69
CA VAL A 533 -7.18 -1.41 10.82
C VAL A 533 -7.83 -1.55 9.44
N GLY A 534 -7.41 -0.73 8.46
CA GLY A 534 -7.83 -0.87 7.06
C GLY A 534 -7.50 -2.25 6.48
N GLY A 535 -6.30 -2.77 6.75
CA GLY A 535 -5.88 -4.11 6.34
C GLY A 535 -6.71 -5.24 6.95
N ILE A 536 -7.06 -5.15 8.23
CA ILE A 536 -7.98 -6.09 8.89
C ILE A 536 -9.36 -6.06 8.22
N GLY A 537 -9.83 -4.87 7.82
CA GLY A 537 -11.05 -4.71 7.04
C GLY A 537 -11.00 -5.48 5.71
N VAL A 538 -9.89 -5.36 4.97
CA VAL A 538 -9.65 -6.13 3.74
C VAL A 538 -9.66 -7.63 4.02
N MET A 539 -8.94 -8.09 5.04
CA MET A 539 -8.88 -9.50 5.43
C MET A 539 -10.28 -10.07 5.72
N ASN A 540 -11.09 -9.36 6.51
CA ASN A 540 -12.44 -9.81 6.86
C ASN A 540 -13.33 -9.94 5.63
N ILE A 541 -13.28 -8.96 4.73
CA ILE A 541 -14.09 -8.99 3.50
C ILE A 541 -13.61 -10.08 2.54
N MET A 542 -12.31 -10.29 2.43
CA MET A 542 -11.75 -11.38 1.64
C MET A 542 -12.12 -12.75 2.22
N LEU A 543 -12.18 -12.93 3.55
CA LEU A 543 -12.66 -14.15 4.18
C LEU A 543 -14.12 -14.43 3.83
N VAL A 544 -14.98 -13.42 3.90
CA VAL A 544 -16.39 -13.54 3.48
C VAL A 544 -16.47 -13.88 2.00
N SER A 545 -15.70 -13.22 1.15
CA SER A 545 -15.65 -13.50 -0.30
C SER A 545 -15.24 -14.95 -0.59
N VAL A 546 -14.27 -15.50 0.15
CA VAL A 546 -13.84 -16.91 0.02
C VAL A 546 -14.97 -17.85 0.42
N THR A 547 -15.69 -17.58 1.52
CA THR A 547 -16.81 -18.44 1.96
C THR A 547 -17.98 -18.41 0.99
N GLU A 548 -18.36 -17.24 0.47
CA GLU A 548 -19.42 -17.12 -0.55
C GLU A 548 -19.06 -17.80 -1.88
N ARG A 549 -17.77 -17.85 -2.22
CA ARG A 549 -17.26 -18.42 -3.48
C ARG A 549 -16.69 -19.83 -3.30
N THR A 550 -16.95 -20.50 -2.17
CA THR A 550 -16.41 -21.84 -1.87
C THR A 550 -16.68 -22.82 -2.99
N ARG A 551 -17.92 -22.91 -3.50
CA ARG A 551 -18.29 -23.76 -4.61
C ARG A 551 -17.57 -23.41 -5.91
N GLU A 552 -17.41 -22.14 -6.21
CA GLU A 552 -16.66 -21.65 -7.38
C GLU A 552 -15.19 -22.09 -7.31
N ILE A 553 -14.56 -22.00 -6.13
CA ILE A 553 -13.20 -22.48 -5.87
C ILE A 553 -13.13 -24.00 -6.08
N GLY A 554 -14.12 -24.74 -5.57
CA GLY A 554 -14.24 -26.19 -5.75
C GLY A 554 -14.30 -26.59 -7.22
N ILE A 555 -15.06 -25.88 -8.05
CA ILE A 555 -15.17 -26.13 -9.49
C ILE A 555 -13.79 -25.90 -10.16
N ARG A 556 -13.09 -24.81 -9.83
CA ARG A 556 -11.75 -24.53 -10.36
C ARG A 556 -10.75 -25.64 -9.99
N MET A 557 -10.74 -26.05 -8.72
CA MET A 557 -9.86 -27.11 -8.25
C MET A 557 -10.20 -28.47 -8.89
N ALA A 558 -11.47 -28.79 -9.07
CA ALA A 558 -11.91 -30.02 -9.74
C ALA A 558 -11.48 -30.06 -11.21
N THR A 559 -11.50 -28.92 -11.88
CA THR A 559 -11.07 -28.81 -13.28
C THR A 559 -9.56 -28.64 -13.45
N GLY A 560 -8.77 -28.75 -12.37
CA GLY A 560 -7.32 -28.88 -12.42
C GLY A 560 -6.53 -27.63 -12.01
N ALA A 561 -7.16 -26.65 -11.34
CA ALA A 561 -6.42 -25.53 -10.71
C ALA A 561 -5.55 -26.06 -9.58
N ARG A 562 -4.30 -25.62 -9.54
CA ARG A 562 -3.35 -25.89 -8.46
C ARG A 562 -3.62 -24.96 -7.28
N ARG A 563 -3.16 -25.33 -6.08
CA ARG A 563 -3.27 -24.46 -4.90
C ARG A 563 -2.64 -23.09 -5.11
N ARG A 564 -1.51 -23.02 -5.79
CA ARG A 564 -0.84 -21.77 -6.12
C ARG A 564 -1.68 -20.87 -7.04
N ASP A 565 -2.46 -21.45 -7.95
CA ASP A 565 -3.27 -20.68 -8.91
C ASP A 565 -4.41 -19.95 -8.16
N ILE A 566 -5.03 -20.63 -7.22
CA ILE A 566 -6.05 -20.06 -6.33
C ILE A 566 -5.43 -18.98 -5.41
N LEU A 567 -4.28 -19.29 -4.78
CA LEU A 567 -3.57 -18.35 -3.92
C LEU A 567 -3.21 -17.06 -4.68
N LEU A 568 -2.65 -17.19 -5.89
CA LEU A 568 -2.25 -16.05 -6.71
C LEU A 568 -3.46 -15.22 -7.12
N GLN A 569 -4.56 -15.87 -7.52
CA GLN A 569 -5.79 -15.18 -7.90
C GLN A 569 -6.32 -14.29 -6.78
N PHE A 570 -6.50 -14.82 -5.56
CA PHE A 570 -7.03 -14.05 -4.43
C PHE A 570 -6.05 -13.00 -3.93
N ASN A 571 -4.71 -13.28 -3.95
CA ASN A 571 -3.70 -12.26 -3.64
C ASN A 571 -3.71 -11.11 -4.63
N THR A 572 -3.85 -11.40 -5.93
CA THR A 572 -3.95 -10.36 -6.96
C THR A 572 -5.23 -9.54 -6.77
N GLU A 573 -6.36 -10.19 -6.41
CA GLU A 573 -7.61 -9.50 -6.11
C GLU A 573 -7.43 -8.51 -4.94
N ALA A 574 -6.80 -8.94 -3.84
CA ALA A 574 -6.48 -8.07 -2.70
C ALA A 574 -5.52 -6.92 -3.09
N ALA A 575 -4.48 -7.20 -3.88
CA ALA A 575 -3.53 -6.19 -4.35
C ALA A 575 -4.20 -5.13 -5.24
N VAL A 576 -5.08 -5.54 -6.16
CA VAL A 576 -5.83 -4.61 -7.03
C VAL A 576 -6.75 -3.71 -6.20
N VAL A 577 -7.49 -4.27 -5.24
CA VAL A 577 -8.34 -3.49 -4.33
C VAL A 577 -7.52 -2.44 -3.59
N CYS A 578 -6.38 -2.84 -2.99
CA CYS A 578 -5.52 -1.94 -2.24
C CYS A 578 -4.83 -0.90 -3.12
N THR A 579 -4.47 -1.26 -4.36
CA THR A 579 -3.93 -0.31 -5.34
C THR A 579 -4.95 0.75 -5.71
N VAL A 580 -6.18 0.36 -6.03
CA VAL A 580 -7.28 1.29 -6.34
C VAL A 580 -7.59 2.17 -5.13
N GLY A 581 -7.72 1.58 -3.94
CA GLY A 581 -7.92 2.32 -2.69
C GLY A 581 -6.78 3.28 -2.38
N GLY A 582 -5.53 2.85 -2.61
CA GLY A 582 -4.33 3.66 -2.44
C GLY A 582 -4.29 4.88 -3.38
N VAL A 583 -4.64 4.70 -4.66
CA VAL A 583 -4.72 5.80 -5.63
C VAL A 583 -5.81 6.81 -5.25
N ILE A 584 -7.00 6.32 -4.90
CA ILE A 584 -8.11 7.18 -4.45
C ILE A 584 -7.72 7.91 -3.16
N GLY A 585 -7.13 7.19 -2.19
CA GLY A 585 -6.68 7.76 -0.91
C GLY A 585 -5.60 8.81 -1.09
N LEU A 586 -4.64 8.57 -1.99
CA LEU A 586 -3.61 9.54 -2.35
C LEU A 586 -4.23 10.82 -2.94
N THR A 587 -5.13 10.66 -3.92
CA THR A 587 -5.82 11.78 -4.56
C THR A 587 -6.63 12.59 -3.54
N LEU A 588 -7.38 11.90 -2.67
CA LEU A 588 -8.17 12.55 -1.62
C LEU A 588 -7.28 13.26 -0.60
N GLY A 589 -6.15 12.64 -0.21
CA GLY A 589 -5.16 13.23 0.68
C GLY A 589 -4.59 14.54 0.12
N TYR A 590 -4.22 14.55 -1.17
CA TYR A 590 -3.79 15.78 -1.84
C TYR A 590 -4.89 16.85 -1.90
N LEU A 591 -6.14 16.47 -2.19
CA LEU A 591 -7.27 17.41 -2.23
C LEU A 591 -7.55 18.02 -0.84
N ILE A 592 -7.56 17.20 0.21
CA ILE A 592 -7.74 17.68 1.59
C ILE A 592 -6.59 18.61 1.98
N GLY A 593 -5.34 18.22 1.72
CA GLY A 593 -4.18 19.04 2.03
C GLY A 593 -4.19 20.36 1.25
N PHE A 594 -4.59 20.36 -0.02
CA PHE A 594 -4.76 21.59 -0.78
C PHE A 594 -5.83 22.50 -0.17
N GLY A 595 -6.96 21.93 0.27
CA GLY A 595 -8.00 22.68 1.00
C GLY A 595 -7.50 23.30 2.30
N LEU A 596 -6.71 22.55 3.09
CA LEU A 596 -6.10 23.07 4.33
C LEU A 596 -5.07 24.18 4.06
N ARG A 597 -4.31 24.08 2.95
CA ARG A 597 -3.38 25.13 2.53
C ARG A 597 -4.11 26.43 2.18
N LEU A 598 -5.27 26.35 1.53
CA LEU A 598 -6.13 27.53 1.29
C LEU A 598 -6.65 28.13 2.59
N GLY A 599 -6.81 27.32 3.64
CA GLY A 599 -7.15 27.75 5.00
C GLY A 599 -6.00 28.35 5.81
N GLY A 600 -4.79 28.52 5.21
CA GLY A 600 -3.64 29.14 5.87
C GLY A 600 -2.75 28.16 6.66
N VAL A 601 -2.92 26.85 6.52
CA VAL A 601 -2.05 25.85 7.13
C VAL A 601 -0.82 25.65 6.25
N ASP A 602 0.38 25.72 6.85
CA ASP A 602 1.64 25.44 6.14
C ASP A 602 1.73 23.96 5.80
N ILE A 603 1.57 23.62 4.53
CA ILE A 603 1.63 22.26 4.02
C ILE A 603 2.67 22.16 2.92
N LEU A 604 3.57 21.18 3.06
CA LEU A 604 4.56 20.85 2.06
C LEU A 604 4.34 19.42 1.54
N PHE A 605 3.93 19.32 0.29
CA PHE A 605 3.83 18.03 -0.38
C PHE A 605 5.19 17.62 -0.92
N THR A 606 5.71 16.51 -0.41
CA THR A 606 6.94 15.88 -0.88
C THR A 606 6.64 14.50 -1.45
N ALA A 607 7.41 14.05 -2.44
CA ALA A 607 7.18 12.75 -3.09
C ALA A 607 7.43 11.54 -2.15
N PRO A 608 8.44 11.53 -1.27
CA PRO A 608 8.72 10.35 -0.45
C PRO A 608 7.56 9.88 0.45
N PRO A 609 6.84 10.75 1.19
CA PRO A 609 5.67 10.34 1.97
C PRO A 609 4.54 9.76 1.15
N ALA A 610 4.28 10.30 -0.04
CA ALA A 610 3.23 9.82 -0.93
C ALA A 610 3.55 8.41 -1.45
N VAL A 611 4.79 8.18 -1.88
CA VAL A 611 5.26 6.86 -2.32
C VAL A 611 5.22 5.85 -1.16
N LEU A 612 5.67 6.25 0.02
CA LEU A 612 5.63 5.40 1.22
C LEU A 612 4.20 5.00 1.59
N ALA A 613 3.26 5.95 1.59
CA ALA A 613 1.86 5.71 1.88
C ALA A 613 1.23 4.74 0.87
N PHE A 614 1.52 4.91 -0.42
CA PHE A 614 1.04 4.02 -1.47
C PHE A 614 1.62 2.60 -1.36
N LEU A 615 2.94 2.48 -1.20
CA LEU A 615 3.60 1.18 -1.07
C LEU A 615 3.16 0.44 0.19
N SER A 616 2.97 1.15 1.31
CA SER A 616 2.46 0.54 2.53
C SER A 616 1.00 0.08 2.40
N ALA A 617 0.15 0.78 1.64
CA ALA A 617 -1.22 0.32 1.34
C ALA A 617 -1.22 -0.98 0.52
N VAL A 618 -0.40 -1.05 -0.54
CA VAL A 618 -0.25 -2.28 -1.36
C VAL A 618 0.34 -3.42 -0.53
N GLY A 619 1.38 -3.13 0.26
CA GLY A 619 2.00 -4.10 1.18
C GLY A 619 1.02 -4.65 2.22
N THR A 620 0.18 -3.80 2.79
CA THR A 620 -0.90 -4.18 3.70
C THR A 620 -1.91 -5.09 2.99
N GLY A 621 -2.29 -4.76 1.76
CA GLY A 621 -3.18 -5.60 0.95
C GLY A 621 -2.63 -6.99 0.69
N LEU A 622 -1.35 -7.10 0.35
CA LEU A 622 -0.68 -8.39 0.15
C LEU A 622 -0.57 -9.20 1.45
N LEU A 623 -0.23 -8.54 2.56
CA LEU A 623 -0.07 -9.17 3.86
C LEU A 623 -1.39 -9.72 4.39
N PHE A 624 -2.41 -8.89 4.46
CA PHE A 624 -3.73 -9.26 4.99
C PHE A 624 -4.58 -10.07 4.01
N GLY A 625 -4.34 -9.96 2.70
CA GLY A 625 -4.95 -10.78 1.66
C GLY A 625 -4.41 -12.21 1.61
N TYR A 626 -3.17 -12.44 2.08
CA TYR A 626 -2.52 -13.75 2.04
C TYR A 626 -3.23 -14.82 2.88
N LEU A 627 -3.71 -14.48 4.08
CA LEU A 627 -4.39 -15.44 4.98
C LEU A 627 -5.69 -15.98 4.36
N PRO A 628 -6.63 -15.15 3.86
CA PRO A 628 -7.81 -15.61 3.13
C PRO A 628 -7.46 -16.41 1.88
N ALA A 629 -6.50 -15.92 1.08
CA ALA A 629 -6.06 -16.62 -0.12
C ALA A 629 -5.50 -18.01 0.17
N ARG A 630 -4.71 -18.16 1.25
CA ARG A 630 -4.20 -19.45 1.72
C ARG A 630 -5.31 -20.38 2.19
N LYS A 631 -6.35 -19.84 2.87
CA LYS A 631 -7.52 -20.60 3.28
C LYS A 631 -8.28 -21.13 2.06
N ALA A 632 -8.51 -20.27 1.05
CA ALA A 632 -9.13 -20.65 -0.22
C ALA A 632 -8.35 -21.77 -0.94
N ALA A 633 -7.03 -21.64 -1.03
CA ALA A 633 -6.15 -22.60 -1.70
C ALA A 633 -6.05 -23.96 -0.98
N ARG A 634 -6.47 -24.05 0.28
CA ARG A 634 -6.45 -25.29 1.07
C ARG A 634 -7.82 -25.97 1.19
N LEU A 635 -8.84 -25.42 0.57
CA LEU A 635 -10.15 -26.06 0.53
C LEU A 635 -10.06 -27.48 -0.08
N ASP A 636 -10.83 -28.39 0.46
CA ASP A 636 -11.02 -29.70 -0.12
C ASP A 636 -12.00 -29.57 -1.31
N PRO A 637 -11.61 -30.01 -2.52
CA PRO A 637 -12.46 -29.87 -3.71
C PRO A 637 -13.83 -30.56 -3.55
N VAL A 638 -13.89 -31.71 -2.88
CA VAL A 638 -15.15 -32.46 -2.69
C VAL A 638 -16.07 -31.72 -1.76
N VAL A 639 -15.55 -31.25 -0.62
CA VAL A 639 -16.33 -30.47 0.37
C VAL A 639 -16.78 -29.15 -0.25
N ALA A 640 -15.92 -28.50 -1.04
CA ALA A 640 -16.23 -27.25 -1.71
C ALA A 640 -17.32 -27.40 -2.79
N LEU A 641 -17.35 -28.51 -3.54
CA LEU A 641 -18.39 -28.80 -4.53
C LEU A 641 -19.74 -29.14 -3.87
N ALA A 642 -19.74 -29.75 -2.67
CA ALA A 642 -20.92 -30.11 -1.93
C ALA A 642 -21.58 -28.96 -1.16
N SER A 643 -20.84 -27.81 -0.97
CA SER A 643 -21.38 -26.63 -0.31
C SER A 643 -22.50 -25.99 -1.16
N GLU A 644 -23.67 -25.70 -0.51
CA GLU A 644 -24.81 -25.03 -1.14
C GLU A 644 -24.58 -23.54 -1.42
#